data_0f41d720a42e4fe085f02d7c4479a2c5
#
_entry.id   0f41d720a42e4fe085f02d7c4479a2c5
#
_cell.length_a   1.000
_cell.length_b   1.000
_cell.length_c   1.000
_cell.angle_alpha   90.00
_cell.angle_beta   90.00
_cell.angle_gamma   90.00
#
_symmetry.space_group_name_H-M   'P 1'
#
loop_
_entity.id
_entity.type
_entity.pdbx_description
1 polymer ?
#
loop_
_entity_poly.entity_id
_entity_poly.type
_entity_poly.pdbx_seq_one_letter_code
_entity_poly.pdbx_strand_id
1 'polypeptide(L)'
;MSLQLHLSARNDDLLAALRPRLAAARQTTLAAGAGIPRPIPVLLPSSQLGDWLQVQLARELGLSMGFEFLQPGAFFQRHFAAGGVGADFARAHAFWAPERLRWQLLPEVDQIALHLGLDSATPLAPRDRFAFAQLLAQQFDRYARYRPDWPARWDADQPAWKFDSEDLPAAALTDEAWQRQLWRSLTGRPETPPHPARLLHQLGAAAPAPPETVTPLFVVGTDRLDPLLVRTLAVLAHQGQAIELHLLLPSLGYLGDVSRRNRLKARLADASPDAADESDTHPLLASLGQQAVGTFLLLETLTQDYAEWPVADRGEPDFAPDVTLLHRLQADIRRQRPPTAPAGADATPGLLPRIQAADTSLRVHCCHSPRRELEVLRDELLRAFAELPGLLPEDVVVAVTDFDAYAPLAEAILRSDPHPLPVRLTAIPAREANPIAVALLALLRLSLGRHTASDLVDLLDLSAIQHRLDLAGEPAVLAQLAEAIRHSGLTHGLDATDRATGDPTGTWRAALDRHLAGAWLGPAPAAQDAAGAFVHPLASDLPHHDSDLLKFLGWLTQLAGHLHTWRQTAPAAAWAERLTAAVDDLLHSAVNDDHAAALRRLLGELADVTATTEIDVGTLLDWLQPQLDNATSLRTSMGGEILFGRLDQLHGLPCRVLAILGLQDGAFPRAARRPAWDLLAHRPERFDGDPRAQDRQWFLDGILAPRDRLILGAANRSLRTPHDGPLSACVEELVRVAAATVRPADGWDTLAQQLVVPHRIQPFSADYFTAGSTLPRSFDGAAARIGTGLTQASADPVRPFFTAATATPPPPAPETLTLTLAQLTAFWRDPAKAWLKALQLEVKEEEDDDTALDDAPLTLDGLQAYTVRATALSTQLAPAASPAATASSRLAADRALPPGALGALAWERLEKEIAPLAAGLAPLLAQVARTSFELAVSPEVRLIGELALSLPAEPAPWTLVYRTSNFE
;
A
#
# COMPACT_ATOMS: atom_id res chain seq x y z
N MET A 1 -38.85 27.46 6.04
CA MET A 1 -38.28 26.29 5.35
C MET A 1 -36.90 26.03 5.85
N SER A 2 -36.58 24.76 6.07
CA SER A 2 -35.40 24.36 6.82
C SER A 2 -34.17 24.04 5.93
N LEU A 3 -34.27 24.16 4.60
CA LEU A 3 -33.19 23.82 3.67
C LEU A 3 -32.72 25.07 2.92
N GLN A 4 -31.40 25.36 2.97
CA GLN A 4 -30.75 26.47 2.26
C GLN A 4 -29.64 25.94 1.37
N LEU A 5 -29.53 26.46 0.13
CA LEU A 5 -28.53 26.07 -0.83
C LEU A 5 -27.57 27.24 -1.11
N HIS A 6 -26.30 27.01 -0.94
CA HIS A 6 -25.22 27.96 -1.25
C HIS A 6 -24.33 27.35 -2.32
N LEU A 7 -24.36 27.88 -3.51
CA LEU A 7 -23.54 27.45 -4.64
C LEU A 7 -22.35 28.39 -4.82
N SER A 8 -21.18 27.83 -5.10
CA SER A 8 -19.99 28.58 -5.44
C SER A 8 -19.21 27.86 -6.55
N ALA A 9 -18.52 28.64 -7.38
CA ALA A 9 -17.58 28.10 -8.36
C ALA A 9 -16.13 28.14 -7.86
N ARG A 10 -15.88 28.63 -6.64
CA ARG A 10 -14.56 28.71 -6.02
C ARG A 10 -14.60 28.25 -4.57
N ASN A 11 -13.60 27.45 -4.19
CA ASN A 11 -13.46 26.96 -2.81
C ASN A 11 -13.37 28.10 -1.79
N ASP A 12 -12.64 29.16 -2.11
CA ASP A 12 -12.46 30.30 -1.21
C ASP A 12 -13.78 31.02 -0.90
N ASP A 13 -14.62 31.22 -1.92
CA ASP A 13 -15.90 31.87 -1.78
C ASP A 13 -16.89 31.01 -0.99
N LEU A 14 -16.88 29.69 -1.26
CA LEU A 14 -17.65 28.71 -0.53
C LEU A 14 -17.31 28.76 0.97
N LEU A 15 -16.03 28.71 1.28
CA LEU A 15 -15.57 28.72 2.68
C LEU A 15 -15.76 30.07 3.36
N ALA A 16 -15.57 31.17 2.64
CA ALA A 16 -15.86 32.50 3.16
C ALA A 16 -17.36 32.67 3.49
N ALA A 17 -18.25 32.01 2.76
CA ALA A 17 -19.68 31.99 3.06
C ALA A 17 -20.03 31.06 4.25
N LEU A 18 -19.35 29.92 4.37
CA LEU A 18 -19.60 28.91 5.39
C LEU A 18 -19.14 29.34 6.79
N ARG A 19 -17.94 29.93 6.92
CA ARG A 19 -17.32 30.26 8.22
C ARG A 19 -18.20 31.11 9.15
N PRO A 20 -18.76 32.26 8.71
CA PRO A 20 -19.59 33.08 9.59
C PRO A 20 -20.88 32.37 10.03
N ARG A 21 -21.41 31.46 9.20
CA ARG A 21 -22.61 30.67 9.54
C ARG A 21 -22.30 29.59 10.57
N LEU A 22 -21.18 28.89 10.46
CA LEU A 22 -20.69 27.97 11.49
C LEU A 22 -20.45 28.71 12.82
N ALA A 23 -19.84 29.90 12.78
CA ALA A 23 -19.64 30.75 13.95
C ALA A 23 -20.97 31.15 14.62
N ALA A 24 -21.95 31.59 13.83
CA ALA A 24 -23.28 31.96 14.32
C ALA A 24 -24.03 30.74 14.91
N ALA A 25 -24.01 29.59 14.26
CA ALA A 25 -24.61 28.37 14.74
C ALA A 25 -24.00 27.93 16.08
N ARG A 26 -22.67 28.04 16.24
CA ARG A 26 -21.96 27.77 17.47
C ARG A 26 -22.42 28.72 18.60
N GLN A 27 -22.51 30.02 18.32
CA GLN A 27 -22.99 31.00 19.31
C GLN A 27 -24.43 30.70 19.77
N THR A 28 -25.32 30.35 18.83
CA THR A 28 -26.68 29.97 19.13
C THR A 28 -26.74 28.70 20.00
N THR A 29 -25.93 27.70 19.69
CA THR A 29 -25.86 26.45 20.47
C THR A 29 -25.31 26.67 21.88
N LEU A 30 -24.30 27.56 22.03
CA LEU A 30 -23.76 27.96 23.33
C LEU A 30 -24.80 28.73 24.17
N ALA A 31 -25.58 29.59 23.55
CA ALA A 31 -26.63 30.38 24.25
C ALA A 31 -27.81 29.51 24.72
N ALA A 32 -28.12 28.44 23.99
CA ALA A 32 -29.25 27.55 24.27
C ALA A 32 -28.94 26.45 25.32
N GLY A 33 -27.70 26.19 25.67
CA GLY A 33 -27.27 25.06 26.51
C GLY A 33 -26.57 25.47 27.82
N ALA A 34 -26.68 24.64 28.85
CA ALA A 34 -26.00 24.82 30.15
C ALA A 34 -24.48 24.51 30.07
N GLY A 35 -23.71 25.22 29.24
CA GLY A 35 -22.26 25.24 29.32
C GLY A 35 -21.46 24.27 28.42
N ILE A 36 -22.00 23.13 28.01
CA ILE A 36 -21.35 22.23 27.04
C ILE A 36 -22.10 22.31 25.71
N PRO A 37 -21.48 22.84 24.62
CA PRO A 37 -22.15 22.95 23.34
C PRO A 37 -22.44 21.55 22.79
N ARG A 38 -23.66 21.32 22.30
CA ARG A 38 -23.95 20.15 21.46
C ARG A 38 -23.13 20.27 20.20
N PRO A 39 -22.46 19.20 19.74
CA PRO A 39 -21.67 19.26 18.53
C PRO A 39 -22.55 19.57 17.33
N ILE A 40 -22.09 20.48 16.49
CA ILE A 40 -22.74 20.85 15.23
C ILE A 40 -22.24 19.88 14.16
N PRO A 41 -23.13 19.07 13.55
CA PRO A 41 -22.73 18.12 12.53
C PRO A 41 -22.40 18.85 11.21
N VAL A 42 -21.23 18.56 10.66
CA VAL A 42 -20.74 19.05 9.38
C VAL A 42 -20.37 17.86 8.50
N LEU A 43 -21.18 17.59 7.48
CA LEU A 43 -20.91 16.53 6.52
C LEU A 43 -19.90 17.00 5.48
N LEU A 44 -18.87 16.21 5.28
CA LEU A 44 -17.75 16.50 4.39
C LEU A 44 -17.44 15.31 3.49
N PRO A 45 -16.93 15.52 2.27
CA PRO A 45 -16.52 14.44 1.37
C PRO A 45 -15.27 13.70 1.87
N SER A 46 -14.37 14.40 2.59
CA SER A 46 -13.11 13.82 3.10
C SER A 46 -12.78 14.32 4.50
N SER A 47 -12.04 13.51 5.26
CA SER A 47 -11.51 13.89 6.58
C SER A 47 -10.49 15.03 6.49
N GLN A 48 -9.74 15.10 5.39
CA GLN A 48 -8.72 16.12 5.15
C GLN A 48 -9.32 17.53 5.03
N LEU A 49 -10.49 17.63 4.39
CA LEU A 49 -11.23 18.89 4.36
C LEU A 49 -11.73 19.28 5.77
N GLY A 50 -12.10 18.28 6.57
CA GLY A 50 -12.47 18.49 7.99
C GLY A 50 -11.31 19.02 8.82
N ASP A 51 -10.15 18.40 8.73
CA ASP A 51 -8.92 18.82 9.41
C ASP A 51 -8.52 20.25 8.99
N TRP A 52 -8.55 20.53 7.69
CA TRP A 52 -8.27 21.85 7.17
C TRP A 52 -9.27 22.90 7.71
N LEU A 53 -10.56 22.61 7.65
CA LEU A 53 -11.61 23.51 8.14
C LEU A 53 -11.49 23.73 9.65
N GLN A 54 -11.14 22.72 10.42
CA GLN A 54 -10.88 22.81 11.85
C GLN A 54 -9.76 23.80 12.18
N VAL A 55 -8.66 23.75 11.44
CA VAL A 55 -7.54 24.69 11.59
C VAL A 55 -7.98 26.12 11.25
N GLN A 56 -8.73 26.32 10.14
CA GLN A 56 -9.22 27.63 9.76
C GLN A 56 -10.19 28.22 10.78
N LEU A 57 -11.12 27.43 11.29
CA LEU A 57 -12.03 27.85 12.35
C LEU A 57 -11.30 28.18 13.65
N ALA A 58 -10.27 27.42 14.01
CA ALA A 58 -9.44 27.71 15.19
C ALA A 58 -8.70 29.05 15.06
N ARG A 59 -8.21 29.39 13.87
CA ARG A 59 -7.56 30.69 13.59
C ARG A 59 -8.51 31.87 13.72
N GLU A 60 -9.74 31.73 13.24
CA GLU A 60 -10.74 32.81 13.28
C GLU A 60 -11.43 32.95 14.63
N LEU A 61 -11.78 31.84 15.25
CA LEU A 61 -12.59 31.79 16.48
C LEU A 61 -11.75 31.66 17.75
N GLY A 62 -10.42 31.53 17.61
CA GLY A 62 -9.50 31.22 18.71
C GLY A 62 -9.56 29.78 19.19
N LEU A 63 -10.64 29.04 18.91
CA LEU A 63 -10.89 27.66 19.31
C LEU A 63 -11.89 27.00 18.36
N SER A 64 -11.59 25.81 17.84
CA SER A 64 -12.49 25.04 16.96
C SER A 64 -13.24 23.92 17.69
N MET A 65 -13.76 24.20 18.87
CA MET A 65 -14.56 23.24 19.66
C MET A 65 -16.06 23.39 19.35
N GLY A 66 -16.79 22.27 19.38
CA GLY A 66 -18.25 22.26 19.19
C GLY A 66 -18.71 21.90 17.77
N PHE A 67 -17.80 21.46 16.90
CA PHE A 67 -18.11 20.92 15.58
C PHE A 67 -17.81 19.42 15.54
N GLU A 68 -18.62 18.67 14.81
CA GLU A 68 -18.43 17.26 14.53
C GLU A 68 -18.36 17.06 13.02
N PHE A 69 -17.15 16.79 12.52
CA PHE A 69 -16.90 16.57 11.11
C PHE A 69 -17.13 15.09 10.77
N LEU A 70 -18.11 14.82 9.90
CA LEU A 70 -18.60 13.49 9.61
C LEU A 70 -18.61 13.23 8.10
N GLN A 71 -18.30 12.01 7.71
CA GLN A 71 -18.67 11.51 6.39
C GLN A 71 -20.14 11.05 6.39
N PRO A 72 -20.83 11.03 5.24
CA PRO A 72 -22.26 10.69 5.18
C PRO A 72 -22.61 9.37 5.88
N GLY A 73 -21.81 8.31 5.73
CA GLY A 73 -22.06 7.03 6.41
C GLY A 73 -22.02 7.12 7.93
N ALA A 74 -21.04 7.83 8.49
CA ALA A 74 -20.91 8.03 9.94
C ALA A 74 -22.06 8.92 10.49
N PHE A 75 -22.53 9.89 9.71
CA PHE A 75 -23.67 10.71 10.06
C PHE A 75 -24.93 9.87 10.25
N PHE A 76 -25.23 8.97 9.32
CA PHE A 76 -26.40 8.11 9.42
C PHE A 76 -26.38 7.24 10.68
N GLN A 77 -25.23 6.69 11.02
CA GLN A 77 -25.08 5.86 12.22
C GLN A 77 -25.27 6.65 13.52
N ARG A 78 -24.71 7.85 13.62
CA ARG A 78 -24.69 8.63 14.86
C ARG A 78 -25.92 9.49 15.07
N HIS A 79 -26.35 10.19 14.03
CA HIS A 79 -27.42 11.18 14.14
C HIS A 79 -28.80 10.53 14.34
N PHE A 80 -29.03 9.39 13.69
CA PHE A 80 -30.28 8.64 13.83
C PHE A 80 -30.31 7.68 15.03
N ALA A 81 -29.20 7.47 15.74
CA ALA A 81 -29.16 6.56 16.88
C ALA A 81 -30.00 7.03 18.11
N ALA A 82 -30.38 8.30 18.15
CA ALA A 82 -30.91 8.94 19.37
C ALA A 82 -32.39 8.71 19.69
N GLY A 83 -33.14 7.89 18.92
CA GLY A 83 -34.50 7.50 19.34
C GLY A 83 -35.54 7.29 18.25
N GLY A 84 -36.53 6.44 18.49
CA GLY A 84 -37.68 6.19 17.62
C GLY A 84 -37.32 5.59 16.27
N VAL A 85 -38.00 6.04 15.21
CA VAL A 85 -37.78 5.57 13.82
C VAL A 85 -36.33 5.80 13.36
N GLY A 86 -35.63 6.77 13.95
CA GLY A 86 -34.20 7.04 13.68
C GLY A 86 -33.29 5.91 14.11
N ALA A 87 -33.54 5.26 15.24
CA ALA A 87 -32.75 4.11 15.69
C ALA A 87 -32.91 2.89 14.74
N ASP A 88 -34.12 2.70 14.21
CA ASP A 88 -34.37 1.66 13.21
C ASP A 88 -33.65 1.96 11.89
N PHE A 89 -33.59 3.24 11.49
CA PHE A 89 -32.82 3.67 10.33
C PHE A 89 -31.33 3.44 10.50
N ALA A 90 -30.75 3.82 11.63
CA ALA A 90 -29.32 3.59 11.91
C ALA A 90 -28.96 2.09 11.90
N ARG A 91 -29.82 1.25 12.53
CA ARG A 91 -29.67 -0.20 12.54
C ARG A 91 -29.77 -0.79 11.12
N ALA A 92 -30.74 -0.35 10.34
CA ALA A 92 -30.93 -0.77 8.97
C ALA A 92 -29.73 -0.36 8.09
N HIS A 93 -29.28 0.90 8.20
CA HIS A 93 -28.13 1.39 7.47
C HIS A 93 -26.85 0.58 7.80
N ALA A 94 -26.64 0.24 9.07
CA ALA A 94 -25.50 -0.59 9.47
C ALA A 94 -25.60 -2.03 8.91
N PHE A 95 -26.78 -2.63 8.89
CA PHE A 95 -26.99 -3.99 8.36
C PHE A 95 -26.76 -4.05 6.85
N TRP A 96 -27.31 -3.07 6.09
CA TRP A 96 -27.24 -3.02 4.63
C TRP A 96 -25.92 -2.44 4.09
N ALA A 97 -25.01 -2.00 4.97
CA ALA A 97 -23.68 -1.59 4.56
C ALA A 97 -22.93 -2.76 3.89
N PRO A 98 -22.20 -2.53 2.77
CA PRO A 98 -21.53 -3.60 2.02
C PRO A 98 -20.61 -4.48 2.90
N GLU A 99 -19.99 -3.90 3.92
CA GLU A 99 -19.09 -4.57 4.86
C GLU A 99 -19.81 -5.64 5.71
N ARG A 100 -21.09 -5.48 5.96
CA ARG A 100 -21.93 -6.46 6.69
C ARG A 100 -22.76 -7.31 5.74
N LEU A 101 -23.32 -6.72 4.69
CA LEU A 101 -24.17 -7.40 3.72
C LEU A 101 -23.45 -8.58 3.04
N ARG A 102 -22.16 -8.47 2.74
CA ARG A 102 -21.37 -9.56 2.13
C ARG A 102 -21.42 -10.86 2.95
N TRP A 103 -21.45 -10.77 4.29
CA TRP A 103 -21.53 -11.93 5.17
C TRP A 103 -22.91 -12.62 5.09
N GLN A 104 -23.96 -11.85 4.87
CA GLN A 104 -25.32 -12.35 4.68
C GLN A 104 -25.51 -12.98 3.31
N LEU A 105 -24.76 -12.52 2.30
CA LEU A 105 -24.79 -13.03 0.93
C LEU A 105 -23.90 -14.27 0.73
N LEU A 106 -22.88 -14.44 1.54
CA LEU A 106 -21.87 -15.50 1.39
C LEU A 106 -22.49 -16.92 1.32
N PRO A 107 -23.50 -17.27 2.12
CA PRO A 107 -24.15 -18.58 2.01
C PRO A 107 -24.90 -18.82 0.69
N GLU A 108 -25.33 -17.74 0.02
CA GLU A 108 -26.15 -17.80 -1.19
C GLU A 108 -25.31 -17.89 -2.49
N VAL A 109 -24.00 -17.68 -2.39
CA VAL A 109 -23.11 -17.55 -3.56
C VAL A 109 -23.14 -18.77 -4.47
N ASP A 110 -23.17 -19.98 -3.91
CA ASP A 110 -23.16 -21.21 -4.73
C ASP A 110 -24.43 -21.36 -5.57
N GLN A 111 -25.60 -20.94 -5.04
CA GLN A 111 -26.84 -20.93 -5.78
C GLN A 111 -26.82 -19.89 -6.90
N ILE A 112 -26.23 -18.72 -6.63
CA ILE A 112 -26.10 -17.63 -7.61
C ILE A 112 -25.15 -18.04 -8.74
N ALA A 113 -24.04 -18.70 -8.42
CA ALA A 113 -23.07 -19.19 -9.39
C ALA A 113 -23.74 -20.07 -10.46
N LEU A 114 -24.73 -20.88 -10.07
CA LEU A 114 -25.52 -21.68 -11.00
C LEU A 114 -26.35 -20.82 -11.98
N HIS A 115 -26.93 -19.71 -11.50
CA HIS A 115 -27.68 -18.77 -12.37
C HIS A 115 -26.79 -18.10 -13.40
N LEU A 116 -25.52 -17.88 -13.05
CA LEU A 116 -24.50 -17.28 -13.94
C LEU A 116 -23.87 -18.31 -14.90
N GLY A 117 -24.34 -19.58 -14.89
CA GLY A 117 -23.82 -20.62 -15.77
C GLY A 117 -22.43 -21.16 -15.38
N LEU A 118 -22.02 -20.93 -14.14
CA LEU A 118 -20.82 -21.55 -13.59
C LEU A 118 -21.13 -23.01 -13.25
N ASP A 119 -20.20 -23.90 -13.62
CA ASP A 119 -20.40 -25.34 -13.48
C ASP A 119 -20.54 -25.76 -12.00
N SER A 120 -21.62 -26.46 -11.67
CA SER A 120 -21.84 -27.01 -10.33
C SER A 120 -20.86 -28.11 -9.94
N ALA A 121 -20.14 -28.67 -10.90
CA ALA A 121 -19.18 -29.74 -10.66
C ALA A 121 -17.87 -29.22 -9.99
N THR A 122 -17.62 -27.92 -10.07
CA THR A 122 -16.42 -27.28 -9.46
C THR A 122 -16.88 -26.14 -8.55
N PRO A 123 -17.06 -26.38 -7.25
CA PRO A 123 -17.43 -25.33 -6.31
C PRO A 123 -16.37 -24.22 -6.30
N LEU A 124 -16.81 -22.94 -6.20
CA LEU A 124 -15.91 -21.81 -6.08
C LEU A 124 -15.01 -21.97 -4.85
N ALA A 125 -13.74 -21.59 -4.99
CA ALA A 125 -12.84 -21.55 -3.84
C ALA A 125 -13.38 -20.56 -2.78
N PRO A 126 -13.11 -20.77 -1.48
CA PRO A 126 -13.62 -19.90 -0.41
C PRO A 126 -13.36 -18.42 -0.64
N ARG A 127 -12.16 -18.06 -1.12
CA ARG A 127 -11.78 -16.68 -1.46
C ARG A 127 -12.64 -16.11 -2.61
N ASP A 128 -12.85 -16.88 -3.65
CA ASP A 128 -13.66 -16.45 -4.79
C ASP A 128 -15.13 -16.26 -4.40
N ARG A 129 -15.65 -17.12 -3.54
CA ARG A 129 -16.99 -16.98 -2.96
C ARG A 129 -17.12 -15.68 -2.17
N PHE A 130 -16.13 -15.36 -1.33
CA PHE A 130 -16.11 -14.14 -0.54
C PHE A 130 -15.99 -12.90 -1.41
N ALA A 131 -15.08 -12.90 -2.41
CA ALA A 131 -14.91 -11.82 -3.36
C ALA A 131 -16.21 -11.56 -4.15
N PHE A 132 -16.91 -12.61 -4.55
CA PHE A 132 -18.18 -12.50 -5.24
C PHE A 132 -19.30 -11.96 -4.34
N ALA A 133 -19.40 -12.43 -3.09
CA ALA A 133 -20.32 -11.88 -2.09
C ALA A 133 -20.07 -10.39 -1.83
N GLN A 134 -18.80 -9.98 -1.76
CA GLN A 134 -18.42 -8.58 -1.62
C GLN A 134 -18.85 -7.74 -2.84
N LEU A 135 -18.63 -8.25 -4.05
CA LEU A 135 -19.04 -7.58 -5.29
C LEU A 135 -20.57 -7.41 -5.36
N LEU A 136 -21.34 -8.43 -4.98
CA LEU A 136 -22.79 -8.37 -4.87
C LEU A 136 -23.25 -7.34 -3.84
N ALA A 137 -22.64 -7.33 -2.66
CA ALA A 137 -22.99 -6.37 -1.61
C ALA A 137 -22.74 -4.93 -2.06
N GLN A 138 -21.61 -4.67 -2.72
CA GLN A 138 -21.28 -3.36 -3.31
C GLN A 138 -22.28 -2.98 -4.40
N GLN A 139 -22.70 -3.92 -5.20
CA GLN A 139 -23.65 -3.67 -6.29
C GLN A 139 -25.05 -3.36 -5.77
N PHE A 140 -25.53 -4.07 -4.75
CA PHE A 140 -26.81 -3.77 -4.10
C PHE A 140 -26.80 -2.41 -3.40
N ASP A 141 -25.70 -2.03 -2.76
CA ASP A 141 -25.54 -0.69 -2.20
C ASP A 141 -25.61 0.39 -3.30
N ARG A 142 -24.91 0.17 -4.43
CA ARG A 142 -24.99 1.07 -5.60
C ARG A 142 -26.43 1.20 -6.13
N TYR A 143 -27.15 0.08 -6.29
CA TYR A 143 -28.54 0.13 -6.73
C TYR A 143 -29.40 0.94 -5.77
N ALA A 144 -29.26 0.71 -4.46
CA ALA A 144 -30.03 1.43 -3.46
C ALA A 144 -29.71 2.94 -3.42
N ARG A 145 -28.44 3.32 -3.61
CA ARG A 145 -28.01 4.72 -3.66
C ARG A 145 -28.52 5.45 -4.88
N TYR A 146 -28.38 4.83 -6.06
CA TYR A 146 -28.69 5.50 -7.33
C TYR A 146 -30.12 5.27 -7.79
N ARG A 147 -30.79 4.25 -7.31
CA ARG A 147 -32.19 3.89 -7.58
C ARG A 147 -32.92 3.57 -6.27
N PRO A 148 -33.14 4.54 -5.41
CA PRO A 148 -33.74 4.30 -4.07
C PRO A 148 -35.17 3.76 -4.09
N ASP A 149 -35.81 3.67 -5.25
CA ASP A 149 -37.12 3.03 -5.44
C ASP A 149 -37.02 1.53 -5.75
N TRP A 150 -35.87 1.01 -6.23
CA TRP A 150 -35.72 -0.42 -6.55
C TRP A 150 -35.88 -1.34 -5.35
N PRO A 151 -35.32 -1.07 -4.16
CA PRO A 151 -35.56 -1.89 -2.98
C PRO A 151 -37.04 -2.10 -2.67
N ALA A 152 -37.83 -1.04 -2.69
CA ALA A 152 -39.27 -1.14 -2.43
C ALA A 152 -40.04 -1.91 -3.51
N ARG A 153 -39.65 -1.79 -4.76
CA ARG A 153 -40.21 -2.55 -5.88
C ARG A 153 -39.92 -4.04 -5.78
N TRP A 154 -38.66 -4.38 -5.46
CA TRP A 154 -38.23 -5.76 -5.27
C TRP A 154 -38.90 -6.42 -4.06
N ASP A 155 -39.13 -5.68 -2.96
CA ASP A 155 -39.90 -6.16 -1.82
C ASP A 155 -41.35 -6.51 -2.21
N ALA A 156 -41.92 -5.75 -3.16
CA ALA A 156 -43.25 -5.98 -3.72
C ALA A 156 -43.27 -6.97 -4.90
N ASP A 157 -42.17 -7.66 -5.18
CA ASP A 157 -42.01 -8.56 -6.33
C ASP A 157 -42.22 -7.89 -7.69
N GLN A 158 -41.91 -6.61 -7.79
CA GLN A 158 -42.01 -5.85 -9.03
C GLN A 158 -40.63 -5.68 -9.66
N PRO A 159 -40.55 -5.69 -11.02
CA PRO A 159 -39.29 -5.44 -11.71
C PRO A 159 -38.67 -4.08 -11.33
N ALA A 160 -37.36 -3.98 -11.40
CA ALA A 160 -36.63 -2.74 -11.12
C ALA A 160 -37.07 -1.56 -12.00
N TRP A 161 -37.33 -1.83 -13.27
CA TRP A 161 -37.79 -0.82 -14.26
C TRP A 161 -39.31 -0.66 -14.28
N LYS A 162 -39.73 0.62 -14.35
CA LYS A 162 -41.18 0.98 -14.34
C LYS A 162 -41.88 0.87 -15.70
N PHE A 163 -41.14 0.90 -16.80
CA PHE A 163 -41.65 1.00 -18.16
C PHE A 163 -41.24 -0.19 -19.01
N ASP A 164 -41.94 -0.35 -20.15
CA ASP A 164 -41.88 -1.51 -21.02
C ASP A 164 -40.49 -2.09 -21.21
N SER A 165 -40.38 -3.37 -20.92
CA SER A 165 -39.18 -4.20 -21.04
C SER A 165 -38.81 -4.46 -22.51
N GLU A 166 -39.59 -3.98 -23.49
CA GLU A 166 -39.38 -4.23 -24.91
C GLU A 166 -38.05 -3.69 -25.45
N ASP A 167 -37.50 -2.64 -24.81
CA ASP A 167 -36.22 -2.03 -25.19
C ASP A 167 -35.00 -2.60 -24.45
N LEU A 168 -35.21 -3.59 -23.56
CA LEU A 168 -34.12 -4.15 -22.76
C LEU A 168 -33.61 -5.48 -23.35
N PRO A 169 -32.29 -5.73 -23.36
CA PRO A 169 -31.76 -7.03 -23.75
C PRO A 169 -32.31 -8.16 -22.86
N ALA A 170 -32.59 -9.33 -23.44
CA ALA A 170 -33.08 -10.49 -22.68
C ALA A 170 -32.14 -10.87 -21.51
N ALA A 171 -30.82 -10.68 -21.65
CA ALA A 171 -29.86 -10.88 -20.60
C ALA A 171 -30.11 -9.96 -19.39
N ALA A 172 -30.44 -8.69 -19.60
CA ALA A 172 -30.76 -7.75 -18.52
C ALA A 172 -31.98 -8.17 -17.71
N LEU A 173 -33.02 -8.72 -18.37
CA LEU A 173 -34.22 -9.23 -17.70
C LEU A 173 -33.91 -10.48 -16.87
N THR A 174 -33.05 -11.36 -17.38
CA THR A 174 -32.59 -12.55 -16.65
C THR A 174 -31.77 -12.15 -15.44
N ASP A 175 -30.84 -11.22 -15.62
CA ASP A 175 -29.99 -10.69 -14.53
C ASP A 175 -30.81 -9.98 -13.45
N GLU A 176 -31.83 -9.24 -13.81
CA GLU A 176 -32.74 -8.61 -12.85
C GLU A 176 -33.55 -9.66 -12.07
N ALA A 177 -34.05 -10.66 -12.74
CA ALA A 177 -34.90 -11.67 -12.12
C ALA A 177 -34.21 -12.43 -10.99
N TRP A 178 -32.97 -12.91 -11.22
CA TRP A 178 -32.22 -13.62 -10.16
C TRP A 178 -31.78 -12.66 -9.04
N GLN A 179 -31.40 -11.42 -9.34
CA GLN A 179 -31.03 -10.43 -8.32
C GLN A 179 -32.25 -10.04 -7.48
N ARG A 180 -33.40 -9.83 -8.05
CA ARG A 180 -34.64 -9.61 -7.33
C ARG A 180 -35.05 -10.81 -6.45
N GLN A 181 -34.89 -12.03 -6.93
CA GLN A 181 -35.14 -13.23 -6.14
C GLN A 181 -34.20 -13.31 -4.93
N LEU A 182 -32.90 -13.05 -5.15
CA LEU A 182 -31.89 -12.99 -4.07
C LEU A 182 -32.23 -11.90 -3.05
N TRP A 183 -32.60 -10.70 -3.49
CA TRP A 183 -33.02 -9.62 -2.62
C TRP A 183 -34.18 -10.05 -1.73
N ARG A 184 -35.20 -10.69 -2.29
CA ARG A 184 -36.37 -11.17 -1.57
C ARG A 184 -36.04 -12.32 -0.61
N SER A 185 -35.12 -13.19 -0.93
CA SER A 185 -34.62 -14.22 0.02
C SER A 185 -33.99 -13.60 1.26
N LEU A 186 -33.25 -12.49 1.09
CA LEU A 186 -32.66 -11.74 2.19
C LEU A 186 -33.71 -10.99 3.01
N THR A 187 -34.59 -10.21 2.37
CA THR A 187 -35.59 -9.38 3.06
C THR A 187 -36.72 -10.20 3.68
N GLY A 188 -36.91 -11.45 3.26
CA GLY A 188 -37.86 -12.41 3.84
C GLY A 188 -37.39 -13.02 5.17
N ARG A 189 -36.17 -12.83 5.59
CA ARG A 189 -35.61 -13.36 6.86
C ARG A 189 -36.10 -12.48 8.03
N PRO A 190 -36.55 -13.09 9.16
CA PRO A 190 -37.08 -12.34 10.29
C PRO A 190 -36.08 -11.34 10.91
N GLU A 191 -34.80 -11.65 10.86
CA GLU A 191 -33.71 -10.84 11.39
C GLU A 191 -33.30 -9.66 10.50
N THR A 192 -33.71 -9.63 9.23
CA THR A 192 -33.33 -8.59 8.29
C THR A 192 -34.17 -7.33 8.49
N PRO A 193 -33.58 -6.20 8.87
CA PRO A 193 -34.31 -4.94 8.99
C PRO A 193 -34.73 -4.44 7.60
N PRO A 194 -35.85 -3.69 7.50
CA PRO A 194 -36.24 -3.04 6.26
C PRO A 194 -35.10 -2.17 5.72
N HIS A 195 -34.96 -2.12 4.39
CA HIS A 195 -33.90 -1.30 3.77
C HIS A 195 -34.07 0.20 4.11
N PRO A 196 -32.99 0.98 4.30
CA PRO A 196 -33.04 2.40 4.63
C PRO A 196 -33.94 3.24 3.69
N ALA A 197 -33.91 2.98 2.40
CA ALA A 197 -34.76 3.67 1.42
C ALA A 197 -36.27 3.50 1.70
N ARG A 198 -36.69 2.34 2.20
CA ARG A 198 -38.08 2.10 2.62
C ARG A 198 -38.44 2.86 3.89
N LEU A 199 -37.55 2.87 4.87
CA LEU A 199 -37.75 3.63 6.10
C LEU A 199 -37.81 5.14 5.84
N LEU A 200 -37.02 5.65 4.90
CA LEU A 200 -37.10 7.06 4.46
C LEU A 200 -38.44 7.41 3.87
N HIS A 201 -39.05 6.52 3.09
CA HIS A 201 -40.39 6.74 2.54
C HIS A 201 -41.45 6.84 3.66
N GLN A 202 -41.33 6.00 4.69
CA GLN A 202 -42.21 6.04 5.86
C GLN A 202 -42.03 7.32 6.68
N LEU A 203 -40.77 7.74 6.90
CA LEU A 203 -40.45 8.99 7.58
C LEU A 203 -40.94 10.22 6.83
N GLY A 204 -40.85 10.26 5.51
CA GLY A 204 -41.38 11.34 4.67
C GLY A 204 -42.89 11.44 4.67
N ALA A 205 -43.61 10.36 4.95
CA ALA A 205 -45.05 10.34 5.10
C ALA A 205 -45.55 10.67 6.52
N ALA A 206 -44.65 10.65 7.52
CA ALA A 206 -45.01 10.97 8.90
C ALA A 206 -45.16 12.48 9.10
N ALA A 207 -46.07 12.88 10.01
CA ALA A 207 -46.23 14.28 10.36
C ALA A 207 -44.91 14.86 10.93
N PRO A 208 -44.55 16.12 10.58
CA PRO A 208 -43.34 16.74 11.10
C PRO A 208 -43.36 16.80 12.63
N ALA A 209 -42.27 16.38 13.26
CA ALA A 209 -42.09 16.48 14.69
C ALA A 209 -42.00 17.99 15.10
N PRO A 210 -42.51 18.40 16.26
CA PRO A 210 -42.31 19.76 16.73
C PRO A 210 -40.79 20.03 16.89
N PRO A 211 -40.33 21.22 16.51
CA PRO A 211 -38.88 21.52 16.57
C PRO A 211 -38.42 21.59 18.04
N GLU A 212 -37.91 20.51 18.57
CA GLU A 212 -36.94 20.64 19.66
C GLU A 212 -35.74 21.39 19.10
N THR A 213 -35.05 22.22 19.91
CA THR A 213 -33.91 23.03 19.49
C THR A 213 -32.94 22.23 18.60
N VAL A 214 -33.16 22.27 17.27
CA VAL A 214 -32.49 21.44 16.31
C VAL A 214 -31.18 22.10 15.93
N THR A 215 -30.07 21.46 16.25
CA THR A 215 -28.77 21.90 15.80
C THR A 215 -28.72 21.84 14.26
N PRO A 216 -28.34 22.93 13.55
CA PRO A 216 -28.30 22.92 12.10
C PRO A 216 -27.31 21.92 11.57
N LEU A 217 -27.65 21.25 10.45
CA LEU A 217 -26.79 20.34 9.70
C LEU A 217 -26.17 21.08 8.54
N PHE A 218 -24.85 21.09 8.47
CA PHE A 218 -24.09 21.63 7.34
C PHE A 218 -23.62 20.49 6.43
N VAL A 219 -23.79 20.62 5.13
CA VAL A 219 -23.27 19.72 4.11
C VAL A 219 -22.34 20.53 3.22
N VAL A 220 -21.04 20.20 3.19
CA VAL A 220 -20.02 21.04 2.55
C VAL A 220 -19.23 20.22 1.53
N GLY A 221 -19.07 20.81 0.36
CA GLY A 221 -18.30 20.23 -0.75
C GLY A 221 -18.94 18.92 -1.25
N THR A 222 -19.18 18.72 -2.52
CA THR A 222 -19.86 17.47 -2.89
C THR A 222 -19.68 17.15 -4.34
N ASP A 223 -18.75 16.32 -4.54
CA ASP A 223 -18.67 15.48 -5.71
C ASP A 223 -19.54 14.20 -5.58
N ARG A 224 -20.10 13.93 -4.39
CA ARG A 224 -20.76 12.65 -4.03
C ARG A 224 -22.18 12.80 -3.50
N LEU A 225 -22.97 13.67 -4.09
CA LEU A 225 -24.42 13.61 -3.87
C LEU A 225 -25.01 12.45 -4.69
N ASP A 226 -25.49 11.43 -4.00
CA ASP A 226 -26.29 10.38 -4.61
C ASP A 226 -27.79 10.61 -4.33
N PRO A 227 -28.70 10.02 -5.13
CA PRO A 227 -30.16 10.17 -4.95
C PRO A 227 -30.66 9.76 -3.57
N LEU A 228 -30.07 8.76 -2.92
CA LEU A 228 -30.46 8.34 -1.58
C LEU A 228 -30.09 9.37 -0.52
N LEU A 229 -28.89 9.93 -0.58
CA LEU A 229 -28.45 11.01 0.32
C LEU A 229 -29.33 12.24 0.16
N VAL A 230 -29.54 12.67 -1.08
CA VAL A 230 -30.39 13.81 -1.41
C VAL A 230 -31.80 13.62 -0.87
N ARG A 231 -32.41 12.45 -1.09
CA ARG A 231 -33.74 12.12 -0.55
C ARG A 231 -33.74 12.12 0.98
N THR A 232 -32.65 11.65 1.60
CA THR A 232 -32.52 11.68 3.06
C THR A 232 -32.50 13.11 3.60
N LEU A 233 -31.72 13.99 3.00
CA LEU A 233 -31.67 15.41 3.37
C LEU A 233 -33.02 16.09 3.19
N ALA A 234 -33.72 15.78 2.09
CA ALA A 234 -35.07 16.29 1.84
C ALA A 234 -36.10 15.85 2.92
N VAL A 235 -36.06 14.57 3.31
CA VAL A 235 -36.91 14.04 4.38
C VAL A 235 -36.61 14.69 5.72
N LEU A 236 -35.30 14.85 6.06
CA LEU A 236 -34.89 15.52 7.29
C LEU A 236 -35.34 16.98 7.33
N ALA A 237 -35.22 17.69 6.21
CA ALA A 237 -35.72 19.06 6.08
C ALA A 237 -37.22 19.14 6.27
N HIS A 238 -38.01 18.21 5.72
CA HIS A 238 -39.46 18.10 5.90
C HIS A 238 -39.80 17.83 7.36
N GLN A 239 -38.98 17.05 8.06
CA GLN A 239 -39.13 16.79 9.51
C GLN A 239 -38.71 17.98 10.41
N GLY A 240 -38.33 19.12 9.83
CA GLY A 240 -38.01 20.33 10.57
C GLY A 240 -36.51 20.53 10.84
N GLN A 241 -35.63 19.65 10.36
CA GLN A 241 -34.17 19.81 10.48
C GLN A 241 -33.72 21.01 9.65
N ALA A 242 -33.03 21.97 10.26
CA ALA A 242 -32.39 23.05 9.53
C ALA A 242 -31.15 22.48 8.80
N ILE A 243 -31.09 22.64 7.48
CA ILE A 243 -29.99 22.09 6.64
C ILE A 243 -29.44 23.21 5.76
N GLU A 244 -28.11 23.34 5.75
CA GLU A 244 -27.41 24.22 4.83
C GLU A 244 -26.48 23.41 3.93
N LEU A 245 -26.74 23.43 2.61
CA LEU A 245 -25.89 22.79 1.61
C LEU A 245 -24.94 23.83 1.02
N HIS A 246 -23.65 23.65 1.19
CA HIS A 246 -22.60 24.47 0.64
C HIS A 246 -21.86 23.64 -0.44
N LEU A 247 -22.20 23.87 -1.71
CA LEU A 247 -21.78 23.06 -2.82
C LEU A 247 -20.85 23.81 -3.77
N LEU A 248 -19.81 23.11 -4.21
CA LEU A 248 -18.89 23.59 -5.23
C LEU A 248 -19.33 23.05 -6.60
N LEU A 249 -19.53 23.94 -7.57
CA LEU A 249 -19.80 23.59 -8.96
C LEU A 249 -18.71 24.19 -9.87
N PRO A 250 -18.32 23.51 -10.95
CA PRO A 250 -17.31 24.03 -11.87
C PRO A 250 -17.75 25.31 -12.60
N SER A 251 -19.05 25.56 -12.67
CA SER A 251 -19.67 26.76 -13.22
C SER A 251 -21.02 27.01 -12.56
N LEU A 252 -21.40 28.28 -12.40
CA LEU A 252 -22.71 28.70 -11.93
C LEU A 252 -23.70 28.90 -13.09
N GLY A 253 -23.26 28.85 -14.35
CA GLY A 253 -24.14 28.80 -15.52
C GLY A 253 -24.95 27.50 -15.56
N TYR A 254 -26.03 27.49 -16.35
CA TYR A 254 -26.90 26.32 -16.46
C TYR A 254 -26.16 25.09 -17.02
N LEU A 255 -26.02 24.05 -16.19
CA LEU A 255 -25.29 22.84 -16.55
C LEU A 255 -26.14 21.77 -17.24
N GLY A 256 -27.48 21.87 -17.19
CA GLY A 256 -28.39 20.90 -17.80
C GLY A 256 -28.22 20.72 -19.31
N ASP A 257 -27.84 21.77 -20.02
CA ASP A 257 -27.64 21.75 -21.47
C ASP A 257 -26.28 21.21 -21.92
N VAL A 258 -25.27 21.23 -21.04
CA VAL A 258 -23.90 20.82 -21.37
C VAL A 258 -23.83 19.44 -22.03
N SER A 259 -24.58 18.50 -21.51
CA SER A 259 -24.62 17.15 -22.04
C SER A 259 -25.66 16.92 -23.16
N ARG A 260 -26.73 17.72 -23.20
CA ARG A 260 -27.77 17.63 -24.24
C ARG A 260 -27.25 18.10 -25.60
N ARG A 261 -26.52 19.18 -25.61
CA ARG A 261 -25.85 19.74 -26.81
C ARG A 261 -24.81 18.78 -27.38
N ASN A 262 -24.01 18.14 -26.56
CA ASN A 262 -23.02 17.15 -27.02
C ASN A 262 -23.63 15.91 -27.68
N ARG A 263 -24.80 15.43 -27.20
CA ARG A 263 -25.54 14.31 -27.85
C ARG A 263 -26.21 14.74 -29.15
N LEU A 264 -26.74 15.96 -29.19
CA LEU A 264 -27.32 16.49 -30.42
C LEU A 264 -26.26 16.68 -31.51
N LYS A 265 -25.07 17.17 -31.12
CA LYS A 265 -23.92 17.30 -32.01
C LYS A 265 -23.39 15.96 -32.53
N ALA A 266 -23.25 14.96 -31.67
CA ALA A 266 -22.86 13.61 -32.10
C ALA A 266 -23.87 13.01 -33.11
N ARG A 267 -25.18 13.28 -32.93
CA ARG A 267 -26.23 12.88 -33.91
C ARG A 267 -26.25 13.72 -35.17
N LEU A 268 -25.88 15.00 -35.07
CA LEU A 268 -25.81 15.92 -36.20
C LEU A 268 -24.49 15.84 -36.96
N ALA A 269 -23.38 15.42 -36.30
CA ALA A 269 -22.10 15.15 -36.95
C ALA A 269 -22.16 13.99 -37.95
N ASP A 270 -23.09 13.04 -37.75
CA ASP A 270 -23.41 12.05 -38.76
C ASP A 270 -24.22 12.63 -39.95
N ALA A 271 -24.70 13.88 -39.85
CA ALA A 271 -25.61 14.49 -40.84
C ALA A 271 -24.99 15.67 -41.64
N SER A 272 -23.95 16.36 -41.14
CA SER A 272 -23.28 17.44 -41.89
C SER A 272 -21.98 17.89 -41.19
N PRO A 273 -20.86 18.07 -41.97
CA PRO A 273 -19.57 18.57 -41.44
C PRO A 273 -19.62 20.01 -40.91
N ASP A 274 -20.54 20.85 -41.41
CA ASP A 274 -20.61 22.27 -41.05
C ASP A 274 -21.37 22.57 -39.73
N ALA A 275 -22.06 21.57 -39.17
CA ALA A 275 -22.78 21.71 -37.89
C ALA A 275 -21.87 21.56 -36.65
N ALA A 276 -20.57 21.31 -36.85
CA ALA A 276 -19.63 21.02 -35.78
C ALA A 276 -19.04 22.26 -35.06
N ASP A 277 -19.30 23.47 -35.56
CA ASP A 277 -18.47 24.66 -35.24
C ASP A 277 -19.03 25.62 -34.16
N GLU A 278 -20.25 25.44 -33.69
CA GLU A 278 -20.80 26.26 -32.61
C GLU A 278 -20.98 25.49 -31.31
N SER A 279 -19.87 25.19 -30.61
CA SER A 279 -19.98 24.71 -29.24
C SER A 279 -20.05 25.89 -28.27
N ASP A 280 -21.22 26.19 -27.78
CA ASP A 280 -21.46 27.20 -26.74
C ASP A 280 -20.95 26.79 -25.34
N THR A 281 -20.31 25.63 -25.22
CA THR A 281 -19.88 25.07 -23.92
C THR A 281 -18.38 24.79 -23.95
N HIS A 282 -17.68 25.12 -22.86
CA HIS A 282 -16.25 24.86 -22.71
C HIS A 282 -15.94 23.36 -22.83
N PRO A 283 -15.01 22.92 -23.71
CA PRO A 283 -14.75 21.50 -23.99
C PRO A 283 -14.38 20.69 -22.74
N LEU A 284 -13.50 21.22 -21.86
CA LEU A 284 -13.10 20.54 -20.62
C LEU A 284 -14.30 20.35 -19.67
N LEU A 285 -15.20 21.31 -19.57
CA LEU A 285 -16.42 21.17 -18.77
C LEU A 285 -17.31 20.06 -19.35
N ALA A 286 -17.45 20.02 -20.67
CA ALA A 286 -18.27 19.04 -21.36
C ALA A 286 -17.76 17.59 -21.23
N SER A 287 -16.44 17.40 -21.26
CA SER A 287 -15.83 16.06 -21.20
C SER A 287 -15.53 15.60 -19.77
N LEU A 288 -15.03 16.50 -18.91
CA LEU A 288 -14.59 16.16 -17.55
C LEU A 288 -15.69 16.37 -16.51
N GLY A 289 -16.59 17.34 -16.71
CA GLY A 289 -17.59 17.78 -15.74
C GLY A 289 -18.91 16.99 -15.72
N GLN A 290 -18.97 15.78 -16.26
CA GLN A 290 -20.21 15.00 -16.37
C GLN A 290 -20.86 14.69 -15.02
N GLN A 291 -20.06 14.51 -13.98
CA GLN A 291 -20.55 14.26 -12.62
C GLN A 291 -21.17 15.51 -12.02
N ALA A 292 -20.55 16.69 -12.22
CA ALA A 292 -21.13 17.97 -11.80
C ALA A 292 -22.48 18.25 -12.48
N VAL A 293 -22.61 17.90 -13.78
CA VAL A 293 -23.89 17.96 -14.49
C VAL A 293 -24.92 17.04 -13.83
N GLY A 294 -24.55 15.82 -13.49
CA GLY A 294 -25.41 14.88 -12.76
C GLY A 294 -25.87 15.42 -11.40
N THR A 295 -24.93 15.97 -10.62
CA THR A 295 -25.23 16.62 -9.34
C THR A 295 -26.17 17.81 -9.51
N PHE A 296 -25.93 18.67 -10.52
CA PHE A 296 -26.80 19.81 -10.81
C PHE A 296 -28.22 19.37 -11.14
N LEU A 297 -28.41 18.36 -12.00
CA LEU A 297 -29.73 17.83 -12.35
C LEU A 297 -30.45 17.19 -11.15
N LEU A 298 -29.70 16.55 -10.27
CA LEU A 298 -30.23 15.96 -9.04
C LEU A 298 -30.73 17.07 -8.09
N LEU A 299 -30.00 18.18 -7.98
CA LEU A 299 -30.43 19.36 -7.22
C LEU A 299 -31.65 20.01 -7.85
N GLU A 300 -31.74 20.08 -9.18
CA GLU A 300 -32.90 20.64 -9.87
C GLU A 300 -34.17 19.84 -9.55
N THR A 301 -34.11 18.50 -9.46
CA THR A 301 -35.25 17.68 -9.05
C THR A 301 -35.69 18.00 -7.61
N LEU A 302 -34.77 18.29 -6.72
CA LEU A 302 -35.11 18.71 -5.33
C LEU A 302 -35.78 20.08 -5.29
N THR A 303 -35.33 21.05 -6.11
CA THR A 303 -35.91 22.39 -6.14
C THR A 303 -37.31 22.43 -6.70
N GLN A 304 -37.69 21.48 -7.57
CA GLN A 304 -39.07 21.37 -8.09
C GLN A 304 -40.05 20.93 -6.99
N ASP A 305 -39.60 20.09 -6.05
CA ASP A 305 -40.42 19.59 -4.96
C ASP A 305 -40.47 20.55 -3.75
N TYR A 306 -39.49 21.42 -3.62
CA TYR A 306 -39.31 22.36 -2.48
C TYR A 306 -39.05 23.77 -3.01
N ALA A 307 -40.08 24.55 -3.23
CA ALA A 307 -40.00 25.93 -3.75
C ALA A 307 -39.19 26.86 -2.81
N GLU A 308 -38.35 27.71 -3.41
CA GLU A 308 -37.56 28.79 -2.81
C GLU A 308 -36.26 28.38 -2.08
N TRP A 309 -35.23 28.25 -2.89
CA TRP A 309 -33.84 28.12 -2.39
C TRP A 309 -33.10 29.44 -2.66
N PRO A 310 -32.68 30.15 -1.62
CA PRO A 310 -31.80 31.28 -1.85
C PRO A 310 -30.45 30.80 -2.33
N VAL A 311 -30.11 31.11 -3.58
CA VAL A 311 -28.79 30.92 -4.15
C VAL A 311 -27.96 32.15 -3.84
N ALA A 312 -26.90 32.02 -3.06
CA ALA A 312 -25.93 33.06 -2.83
C ALA A 312 -24.86 32.97 -3.94
N ASP A 313 -25.03 33.76 -4.98
CA ASP A 313 -24.02 33.96 -6.01
C ASP A 313 -23.09 35.11 -5.58
N ARG A 314 -21.79 34.85 -5.48
CA ARG A 314 -20.74 35.88 -5.45
C ARG A 314 -20.13 35.91 -6.83
N GLY A 315 -20.45 36.98 -7.58
CA GLY A 315 -19.94 37.19 -8.92
C GLY A 315 -18.42 36.96 -8.99
N GLU A 316 -17.96 36.44 -10.11
CA GLU A 316 -16.53 36.26 -10.36
C GLU A 316 -15.77 37.61 -10.27
N PRO A 317 -14.62 37.62 -9.57
CA PRO A 317 -13.78 38.79 -9.58
C PRO A 317 -13.33 39.08 -11.02
N ASP A 318 -13.36 40.35 -11.42
CA ASP A 318 -12.78 40.79 -12.67
C ASP A 318 -11.29 40.46 -12.66
N PHE A 319 -10.87 39.61 -13.59
CA PHE A 319 -9.46 39.30 -13.76
C PHE A 319 -8.74 40.49 -14.43
N ALA A 320 -7.62 40.92 -13.82
CA ALA A 320 -6.75 41.92 -14.41
C ALA A 320 -6.16 41.42 -15.75
N PRO A 321 -5.78 42.36 -16.67
CA PRO A 321 -5.31 42.02 -18.01
C PRO A 321 -4.03 41.14 -18.05
N ASP A 322 -3.28 41.03 -16.96
CA ASP A 322 -2.05 40.20 -16.86
C ASP A 322 -2.36 38.78 -16.32
N VAL A 323 -3.31 38.12 -16.92
CA VAL A 323 -3.81 36.81 -16.44
C VAL A 323 -2.93 35.71 -16.96
N THR A 324 -2.49 34.78 -16.03
CA THR A 324 -1.77 33.57 -16.39
C THR A 324 -2.63 32.62 -17.21
N LEU A 325 -2.01 31.65 -17.88
CA LEU A 325 -2.72 30.61 -18.61
C LEU A 325 -3.73 29.86 -17.74
N LEU A 326 -3.32 29.49 -16.51
CA LEU A 326 -4.19 28.78 -15.56
C LEU A 326 -5.44 29.60 -15.22
N HIS A 327 -5.29 30.89 -14.85
CA HIS A 327 -6.43 31.76 -14.55
C HIS A 327 -7.40 31.90 -15.71
N ARG A 328 -6.85 31.99 -16.94
CA ARG A 328 -7.67 32.12 -18.15
C ARG A 328 -8.49 30.85 -18.38
N LEU A 329 -7.86 29.65 -18.30
CA LEU A 329 -8.56 28.40 -18.43
C LEU A 329 -9.65 28.25 -17.35
N GLN A 330 -9.34 28.58 -16.10
CA GLN A 330 -10.30 28.59 -14.99
C GLN A 330 -11.48 29.53 -15.24
N ALA A 331 -11.23 30.73 -15.70
CA ALA A 331 -12.27 31.71 -16.00
C ALA A 331 -13.15 31.25 -17.17
N ASP A 332 -12.56 30.73 -18.24
CA ASP A 332 -13.31 30.23 -19.40
C ASP A 332 -14.18 29.03 -19.06
N ILE A 333 -13.68 28.08 -18.21
CA ILE A 333 -14.46 26.96 -17.71
C ILE A 333 -15.65 27.48 -16.87
N ARG A 334 -15.40 28.36 -15.90
CA ARG A 334 -16.45 28.90 -15.01
C ARG A 334 -17.53 29.65 -15.75
N ARG A 335 -17.15 30.41 -16.79
CA ARG A 335 -18.06 31.19 -17.63
C ARG A 335 -18.63 30.40 -18.80
N GLN A 336 -18.27 29.13 -18.94
CA GLN A 336 -18.66 28.23 -20.04
C GLN A 336 -18.27 28.76 -21.43
N ARG A 337 -17.22 29.59 -21.52
CA ARG A 337 -16.77 30.18 -22.78
C ARG A 337 -15.99 29.16 -23.61
N PRO A 338 -16.27 29.04 -24.92
CA PRO A 338 -15.45 28.25 -25.81
C PRO A 338 -14.05 28.89 -25.97
N PRO A 339 -12.99 28.12 -26.25
CA PRO A 339 -11.61 28.61 -26.36
C PRO A 339 -11.40 29.73 -27.40
N THR A 340 -12.22 29.78 -28.45
CA THR A 340 -12.16 30.75 -29.55
C THR A 340 -12.88 32.06 -29.26
N ALA A 341 -13.53 32.19 -28.10
CA ALA A 341 -14.23 33.41 -27.74
C ALA A 341 -13.24 34.57 -27.41
N PRO A 342 -13.42 35.78 -27.90
CA PRO A 342 -12.55 36.91 -27.55
C PRO A 342 -12.61 37.20 -26.05
N ALA A 343 -11.45 37.41 -25.44
CA ALA A 343 -11.32 37.67 -24.03
C ALA A 343 -11.35 39.19 -23.78
N GLY A 344 -12.54 39.78 -23.59
CA GLY A 344 -12.74 41.19 -23.21
C GLY A 344 -13.26 42.11 -24.35
N ALA A 345 -13.75 43.29 -23.96
CA ALA A 345 -14.39 44.27 -24.88
C ALA A 345 -13.44 44.82 -25.96
N ASP A 346 -12.12 44.76 -25.75
CA ASP A 346 -11.09 45.32 -26.66
C ASP A 346 -10.33 44.25 -27.45
N ALA A 347 -10.73 42.98 -27.39
CA ALA A 347 -10.03 41.88 -28.07
C ALA A 347 -10.34 41.88 -29.58
N THR A 348 -9.30 41.91 -30.40
CA THR A 348 -9.43 41.82 -31.86
C THR A 348 -9.97 40.43 -32.23
N PRO A 349 -11.13 40.34 -32.92
CA PRO A 349 -11.68 39.04 -33.32
C PRO A 349 -10.69 38.23 -34.15
N GLY A 350 -10.49 36.95 -33.76
CA GLY A 350 -9.65 36.00 -34.49
C GLY A 350 -8.17 35.94 -34.07
N LEU A 351 -7.68 36.78 -33.16
CA LEU A 351 -6.31 36.71 -32.65
C LEU A 351 -6.25 36.15 -31.22
N LEU A 352 -5.81 34.91 -31.07
CA LEU A 352 -5.59 34.35 -29.74
C LEU A 352 -4.50 35.12 -28.98
N PRO A 353 -4.66 35.40 -27.68
CA PRO A 353 -3.65 36.06 -26.88
C PRO A 353 -2.40 35.20 -26.75
N ARG A 354 -1.24 35.85 -26.60
CA ARG A 354 0.04 35.14 -26.43
C ARG A 354 0.34 34.96 -24.95
N ILE A 355 0.79 33.76 -24.58
CA ILE A 355 1.26 33.49 -23.22
C ILE A 355 2.62 34.16 -22.99
N GLN A 356 2.90 34.64 -21.79
CA GLN A 356 4.21 35.14 -21.42
C GLN A 356 5.24 34.00 -21.30
N ALA A 357 6.49 34.27 -21.71
CA ALA A 357 7.57 33.27 -21.60
C ALA A 357 7.86 32.85 -20.15
N ALA A 358 7.60 33.75 -19.18
CA ALA A 358 7.78 33.53 -17.76
C ALA A 358 6.57 32.84 -17.08
N ASP A 359 5.47 32.60 -17.82
CA ASP A 359 4.31 31.94 -17.25
C ASP A 359 4.60 30.47 -16.94
N THR A 360 4.61 30.16 -15.66
CA THR A 360 4.82 28.80 -15.10
C THR A 360 3.59 28.29 -14.37
N SER A 361 2.44 28.93 -14.57
CA SER A 361 1.20 28.63 -13.87
C SER A 361 0.65 27.22 -14.19
N LEU A 362 0.96 26.69 -15.38
CA LEU A 362 0.61 25.33 -15.80
C LEU A 362 1.82 24.67 -16.47
N ARG A 363 2.24 23.52 -15.96
CA ARG A 363 3.29 22.69 -16.56
C ARG A 363 2.97 21.21 -16.46
N VAL A 364 3.43 20.44 -17.44
CA VAL A 364 3.31 18.98 -17.53
C VAL A 364 4.71 18.39 -17.59
N HIS A 365 5.12 17.63 -16.61
CA HIS A 365 6.44 17.02 -16.50
C HIS A 365 6.39 15.55 -16.90
N CYS A 366 7.15 15.18 -17.95
CA CYS A 366 7.26 13.80 -18.41
C CYS A 366 8.55 13.18 -17.88
N CYS A 367 8.43 12.17 -17.05
CA CYS A 367 9.53 11.52 -16.33
C CYS A 367 9.63 10.01 -16.66
N HIS A 368 10.71 9.37 -16.19
CA HIS A 368 10.99 7.95 -16.45
C HIS A 368 10.51 7.04 -15.32
N SER A 369 10.21 7.59 -14.14
CA SER A 369 9.80 6.83 -12.97
C SER A 369 9.13 7.72 -11.94
N PRO A 370 8.35 7.16 -11.00
CA PRO A 370 7.80 7.88 -9.84
C PRO A 370 8.86 8.62 -9.03
N ARG A 371 10.03 8.00 -8.84
CA ARG A 371 11.18 8.64 -8.18
C ARG A 371 11.58 9.93 -8.90
N ARG A 372 11.73 9.86 -10.23
CA ARG A 372 12.14 11.03 -11.02
C ARG A 372 11.06 12.13 -11.02
N GLU A 373 9.78 11.77 -11.00
CA GLU A 373 8.71 12.75 -10.82
C GLU A 373 8.82 13.49 -9.49
N LEU A 374 9.09 12.79 -8.39
CA LEU A 374 9.26 13.40 -7.07
C LEU A 374 10.50 14.29 -6.98
N GLU A 375 11.62 13.91 -7.61
CA GLU A 375 12.82 14.75 -7.70
C GLU A 375 12.53 16.04 -8.47
N VAL A 376 11.80 15.95 -9.59
CA VAL A 376 11.37 17.11 -10.38
C VAL A 376 10.35 17.95 -9.60
N LEU A 377 9.39 17.32 -8.93
CA LEU A 377 8.42 18.02 -8.08
C LEU A 377 9.13 18.81 -6.97
N ARG A 378 10.14 18.22 -6.32
CA ARG A 378 10.92 18.93 -5.30
C ARG A 378 11.53 20.22 -5.85
N ASP A 379 12.16 20.18 -7.01
CA ASP A 379 12.71 21.36 -7.67
C ASP A 379 11.62 22.41 -8.03
N GLU A 380 10.46 21.97 -8.52
CA GLU A 380 9.34 22.86 -8.84
C GLU A 380 8.73 23.49 -7.58
N LEU A 381 8.63 22.76 -6.46
CA LEU A 381 8.17 23.31 -5.17
C LEU A 381 9.16 24.31 -4.60
N LEU A 382 10.47 24.01 -4.61
CA LEU A 382 11.50 24.95 -4.17
C LEU A 382 11.46 26.24 -5.01
N ARG A 383 11.23 26.12 -6.31
CA ARG A 383 11.02 27.27 -7.21
C ARG A 383 9.75 28.03 -6.83
N ALA A 384 8.65 27.36 -6.57
CA ALA A 384 7.40 28.00 -6.17
C ALA A 384 7.57 28.80 -4.87
N PHE A 385 8.27 28.26 -3.87
CA PHE A 385 8.58 28.98 -2.63
C PHE A 385 9.49 30.20 -2.85
N ALA A 386 10.38 30.15 -3.85
CA ALA A 386 11.25 31.27 -4.19
C ALA A 386 10.53 32.38 -5.00
N GLU A 387 9.60 32.01 -5.86
CA GLU A 387 8.95 32.93 -6.83
C GLU A 387 7.62 33.50 -6.33
N LEU A 388 6.86 32.75 -5.52
CA LEU A 388 5.53 33.16 -5.07
C LEU A 388 5.58 33.82 -3.70
N PRO A 389 5.29 35.13 -3.60
CA PRO A 389 5.38 35.88 -2.34
C PRO A 389 4.43 35.29 -1.28
N GLY A 390 4.96 35.03 -0.07
CA GLY A 390 4.18 34.59 1.07
C GLY A 390 3.55 33.21 0.91
N LEU A 391 4.07 32.36 0.02
CA LEU A 391 3.65 30.96 -0.09
C LEU A 391 4.10 30.19 1.18
N LEU A 392 3.16 29.55 1.84
CA LEU A 392 3.42 28.70 3.02
C LEU A 392 3.34 27.21 2.62
N PRO A 393 4.00 26.30 3.34
CA PRO A 393 3.89 24.87 3.06
C PRO A 393 2.45 24.35 3.06
N GLU A 394 1.61 24.85 3.93
CA GLU A 394 0.18 24.49 4.03
C GLU A 394 -0.69 24.96 2.85
N ASP A 395 -0.15 25.87 2.01
CA ASP A 395 -0.79 26.31 0.77
C ASP A 395 -0.50 25.37 -0.41
N VAL A 396 0.31 24.34 -0.18
CA VAL A 396 0.76 23.38 -1.20
C VAL A 396 0.09 22.02 -0.96
N VAL A 397 -0.53 21.49 -2.00
CA VAL A 397 -1.14 20.16 -2.02
C VAL A 397 -0.49 19.33 -3.12
N VAL A 398 -0.09 18.11 -2.78
CA VAL A 398 0.44 17.12 -3.73
C VAL A 398 -0.48 15.90 -3.74
N ALA A 399 -1.16 15.70 -4.84
CA ALA A 399 -2.07 14.58 -5.06
C ALA A 399 -1.43 13.54 -5.98
N VAL A 400 -1.60 12.26 -5.67
CA VAL A 400 -1.07 11.16 -6.49
C VAL A 400 -2.19 10.19 -6.88
N THR A 401 -2.06 9.58 -8.06
CA THR A 401 -3.02 8.59 -8.55
C THR A 401 -2.80 7.21 -7.94
N ASP A 402 -1.54 6.89 -7.62
CA ASP A 402 -1.11 5.63 -6.96
C ASP A 402 -0.28 5.96 -5.71
N PHE A 403 -0.95 5.98 -4.56
CA PHE A 403 -0.31 6.35 -3.30
C PHE A 403 0.76 5.35 -2.87
N ASP A 404 0.52 4.06 -3.08
CA ASP A 404 1.43 2.99 -2.63
C ASP A 404 2.77 3.02 -3.39
N ALA A 405 2.75 3.43 -4.66
CA ALA A 405 3.97 3.60 -5.45
C ALA A 405 4.77 4.86 -5.07
N TYR A 406 4.09 5.94 -4.63
CA TYR A 406 4.75 7.23 -4.38
C TYR A 406 5.09 7.49 -2.92
N ALA A 407 4.28 7.06 -1.97
CA ALA A 407 4.43 7.39 -0.55
C ALA A 407 5.78 6.98 0.05
N PRO A 408 6.32 5.77 -0.20
CA PRO A 408 7.62 5.36 0.34
C PRO A 408 8.77 6.23 -0.16
N LEU A 409 8.65 6.77 -1.39
CA LEU A 409 9.66 7.61 -2.01
C LEU A 409 9.53 9.08 -1.60
N ALA A 410 8.31 9.54 -1.30
CA ALA A 410 8.01 10.94 -1.06
C ALA A 410 8.74 11.49 0.17
N GLU A 411 8.72 10.78 1.29
CA GLU A 411 9.44 11.22 2.50
C GLU A 411 10.94 11.24 2.27
N ALA A 412 11.51 10.21 1.65
CA ALA A 412 12.94 10.12 1.39
C ALA A 412 13.44 11.24 0.45
N ILE A 413 12.66 11.62 -0.57
CA ILE A 413 13.07 12.59 -1.58
C ILE A 413 12.76 14.02 -1.13
N LEU A 414 11.53 14.27 -0.66
CA LEU A 414 11.10 15.64 -0.36
C LEU A 414 11.70 16.17 0.94
N ARG A 415 11.99 15.30 1.92
CA ARG A 415 12.67 15.67 3.18
C ARG A 415 14.19 15.60 3.10
N SER A 416 14.79 15.30 1.94
CA SER A 416 16.24 15.17 1.82
C SER A 416 16.97 16.50 1.91
N ASP A 417 18.19 16.48 2.48
CA ASP A 417 19.10 17.61 2.52
C ASP A 417 19.52 18.05 1.09
N PRO A 418 19.91 19.30 0.87
CA PRO A 418 20.09 20.40 1.84
C PRO A 418 18.83 21.24 2.08
N HIS A 419 17.71 20.99 1.43
CA HIS A 419 16.47 21.76 1.54
C HIS A 419 15.29 20.86 1.84
N PRO A 420 15.15 20.35 3.08
CA PRO A 420 14.06 19.48 3.46
C PRO A 420 12.72 20.24 3.40
N LEU A 421 11.76 19.68 2.69
CA LEU A 421 10.39 20.20 2.65
C LEU A 421 9.56 19.52 3.73
N PRO A 422 8.78 20.27 4.53
CA PRO A 422 7.90 19.70 5.55
C PRO A 422 6.69 19.04 4.87
N VAL A 423 6.77 17.75 4.61
CA VAL A 423 5.71 16.97 3.93
C VAL A 423 5.00 16.08 4.93
N ARG A 424 3.68 16.04 4.85
CA ARG A 424 2.82 15.14 5.60
C ARG A 424 2.08 14.20 4.66
N LEU A 425 2.27 12.90 4.84
CA LEU A 425 1.47 11.88 4.17
C LEU A 425 0.09 11.79 4.83
N THR A 426 -0.99 11.95 4.05
CA THR A 426 -2.38 12.00 4.57
C THR A 426 -3.04 10.64 4.66
N ALA A 427 -2.50 9.63 4.00
CA ALA A 427 -3.09 8.31 3.88
C ALA A 427 -2.09 7.21 4.19
N ILE A 428 -1.40 7.30 5.33
CA ILE A 428 -0.62 6.15 5.81
C ILE A 428 -1.63 5.08 6.23
N PRO A 429 -1.67 3.92 5.56
CA PRO A 429 -2.54 2.84 5.98
C PRO A 429 -2.29 2.49 7.45
N ALA A 430 -3.33 2.25 8.22
CA ALA A 430 -3.16 1.88 9.63
C ALA A 430 -2.31 0.60 9.77
N ARG A 431 -2.31 -0.27 8.75
CA ARG A 431 -1.43 -1.44 8.68
C ARG A 431 0.05 -1.07 8.81
N GLU A 432 0.50 0.07 8.23
CA GLU A 432 1.91 0.50 8.28
C GLU A 432 2.22 1.30 9.55
N ALA A 433 1.22 2.02 10.06
CA ALA A 433 1.34 2.81 11.26
C ALA A 433 1.19 1.97 12.55
N ASN A 434 0.60 0.77 12.47
CA ASN A 434 0.35 -0.12 13.60
C ASN A 434 1.23 -1.38 13.54
N PRO A 435 2.32 -1.45 14.32
CA PRO A 435 3.24 -2.59 14.31
C PRO A 435 2.58 -3.93 14.62
N ILE A 436 1.52 -3.93 15.45
CA ILE A 436 0.78 -5.15 15.78
C ILE A 436 0.00 -5.64 14.55
N ALA A 437 -0.61 -4.73 13.78
CA ALA A 437 -1.32 -5.09 12.56
C ALA A 437 -0.36 -5.61 11.47
N VAL A 438 0.81 -4.99 11.33
CA VAL A 438 1.89 -5.47 10.42
C VAL A 438 2.27 -6.91 10.77
N ALA A 439 2.57 -7.15 12.05
CA ALA A 439 2.99 -8.47 12.51
C ALA A 439 1.87 -9.52 12.36
N LEU A 440 0.62 -9.19 12.70
CA LEU A 440 -0.51 -10.10 12.53
C LEU A 440 -0.73 -10.48 11.07
N LEU A 441 -0.66 -9.52 10.14
CA LEU A 441 -0.75 -9.81 8.71
C LEU A 441 0.40 -10.69 8.21
N ALA A 442 1.62 -10.49 8.72
CA ALA A 442 2.77 -11.34 8.40
C ALA A 442 2.55 -12.78 8.90
N LEU A 443 2.07 -12.95 10.14
CA LEU A 443 1.77 -14.26 10.71
C LEU A 443 0.64 -14.97 9.94
N LEU A 444 -0.40 -14.25 9.52
CA LEU A 444 -1.48 -14.83 8.71
C LEU A 444 -0.99 -15.23 7.30
N ARG A 445 -0.12 -14.44 6.69
CA ARG A 445 0.51 -14.79 5.39
C ARG A 445 1.43 -16.00 5.53
N LEU A 446 2.19 -16.06 6.63
CA LEU A 446 3.00 -17.22 6.96
C LEU A 446 2.18 -18.50 6.99
N SER A 447 0.94 -18.46 7.54
CA SER A 447 0.06 -19.64 7.60
C SER A 447 -0.33 -20.21 6.23
N LEU A 448 -0.27 -19.39 5.17
CA LEU A 448 -0.50 -19.78 3.77
C LEU A 448 0.79 -20.21 3.05
N GLY A 449 1.94 -19.96 3.66
CA GLY A 449 3.26 -20.21 3.11
C GLY A 449 3.75 -21.64 3.36
N ARG A 450 5.02 -21.85 3.01
CA ARG A 450 5.71 -23.13 3.23
C ARG A 450 6.34 -23.24 4.61
N HIS A 451 6.29 -22.19 5.44
CA HIS A 451 6.94 -22.09 6.75
C HIS A 451 8.45 -22.33 6.66
N THR A 452 9.13 -21.50 5.87
CA THR A 452 10.56 -21.66 5.58
C THR A 452 11.45 -21.07 6.69
N ALA A 453 12.76 -21.34 6.62
CA ALA A 453 13.73 -20.74 7.53
C ALA A 453 13.80 -19.21 7.33
N SER A 454 13.76 -18.75 6.09
CA SER A 454 13.73 -17.31 5.74
C SER A 454 12.51 -16.62 6.32
N ASP A 455 11.31 -17.25 6.23
CA ASP A 455 10.09 -16.70 6.84
C ASP A 455 10.26 -16.42 8.35
N LEU A 456 10.98 -17.30 9.07
CA LEU A 456 11.25 -17.12 10.51
C LEU A 456 12.24 -15.98 10.78
N VAL A 457 13.27 -15.84 9.95
CA VAL A 457 14.24 -14.75 10.07
C VAL A 457 13.54 -13.42 9.84
N ASP A 458 12.70 -13.34 8.80
CA ASP A 458 11.91 -12.11 8.48
C ASP A 458 10.98 -11.71 9.63
N LEU A 459 10.42 -12.67 10.37
CA LEU A 459 9.60 -12.36 11.55
C LEU A 459 10.38 -11.65 12.67
N LEU A 460 11.67 -11.95 12.84
CA LEU A 460 12.51 -11.30 13.85
C LEU A 460 12.73 -9.81 13.59
N ASP A 461 12.54 -9.33 12.36
CA ASP A 461 12.64 -7.92 12.00
C ASP A 461 11.38 -7.11 12.42
N LEU A 462 10.30 -7.79 12.80
CA LEU A 462 9.05 -7.13 13.16
C LEU A 462 9.08 -6.61 14.60
N SER A 463 8.95 -5.30 14.77
CA SER A 463 9.07 -4.64 16.09
C SER A 463 8.09 -5.17 17.14
N ALA A 464 6.85 -5.56 16.75
CA ALA A 464 5.88 -6.11 17.68
C ALA A 464 6.30 -7.50 18.24
N ILE A 465 7.05 -8.26 17.46
CA ILE A 465 7.64 -9.55 17.87
C ILE A 465 8.88 -9.29 18.74
N GLN A 466 9.74 -8.35 18.35
CA GLN A 466 10.91 -7.97 19.15
C GLN A 466 10.50 -7.49 20.54
N HIS A 467 9.46 -6.66 20.65
CA HIS A 467 8.93 -6.22 21.93
C HIS A 467 8.30 -7.37 22.74
N ARG A 468 7.66 -8.34 22.09
CA ARG A 468 7.10 -9.50 22.77
C ARG A 468 8.18 -10.39 23.37
N LEU A 469 9.33 -10.47 22.70
CA LEU A 469 10.49 -11.25 23.12
C LEU A 469 11.42 -10.49 24.08
N ASP A 470 11.17 -9.21 24.38
CA ASP A 470 12.06 -8.29 25.11
C ASP A 470 13.43 -8.08 24.41
N LEU A 471 13.45 -8.11 23.07
CA LEU A 471 14.66 -7.99 22.25
C LEU A 471 14.71 -6.68 21.46
N ALA A 472 13.80 -5.76 21.69
CA ALA A 472 13.79 -4.46 21.01
C ALA A 472 15.04 -3.64 21.40
N GLY A 473 15.83 -3.29 20.38
CA GLY A 473 17.11 -2.57 20.58
C GLY A 473 18.33 -3.46 20.82
N GLU A 474 18.18 -4.78 20.69
CA GLU A 474 19.27 -5.76 20.85
C GLU A 474 19.65 -6.43 19.50
N PRO A 475 20.22 -5.68 18.52
CA PRO A 475 20.48 -6.21 17.18
C PRO A 475 21.49 -7.38 17.17
N ALA A 476 22.40 -7.42 18.13
CA ALA A 476 23.36 -8.52 18.26
C ALA A 476 22.67 -9.85 18.62
N VAL A 477 21.67 -9.80 19.51
CA VAL A 477 20.90 -10.99 19.90
C VAL A 477 20.01 -11.46 18.75
N LEU A 478 19.36 -10.53 18.05
CA LEU A 478 18.56 -10.85 16.87
C LEU A 478 19.39 -11.52 15.78
N ALA A 479 20.60 -11.01 15.51
CA ALA A 479 21.52 -11.63 14.55
C ALA A 479 21.94 -13.05 14.99
N GLN A 480 22.16 -13.27 16.28
CA GLN A 480 22.49 -14.59 16.82
C GLN A 480 21.32 -15.56 16.73
N LEU A 481 20.07 -15.11 16.97
CA LEU A 481 18.88 -15.93 16.78
C LEU A 481 18.68 -16.29 15.30
N ALA A 482 18.89 -15.34 14.39
CA ALA A 482 18.85 -15.59 12.96
C ALA A 482 19.90 -16.65 12.56
N GLU A 483 21.09 -16.57 13.11
CA GLU A 483 22.15 -17.54 12.88
C GLU A 483 21.80 -18.92 13.47
N ALA A 484 21.17 -18.97 14.66
CA ALA A 484 20.67 -20.22 15.25
C ALA A 484 19.61 -20.88 14.34
N ILE A 485 18.69 -20.10 13.74
CA ILE A 485 17.74 -20.61 12.76
C ILE A 485 18.47 -21.19 11.54
N ARG A 486 19.47 -20.49 11.00
CA ARG A 486 20.26 -20.95 9.84
C ARG A 486 20.97 -22.29 10.11
N HIS A 487 21.53 -22.44 11.30
CA HIS A 487 22.23 -23.67 11.70
C HIS A 487 21.31 -24.79 12.21
N SER A 488 20.01 -24.53 12.40
CA SER A 488 19.06 -25.52 12.91
C SER A 488 18.84 -26.72 11.98
N GLY A 489 19.19 -26.58 10.68
CA GLY A 489 18.84 -27.52 9.65
C GLY A 489 17.40 -27.39 9.14
N LEU A 490 16.70 -26.33 9.56
CA LEU A 490 15.36 -26.01 9.08
C LEU A 490 15.37 -25.69 7.60
N THR A 491 14.41 -26.23 6.87
CA THR A 491 14.12 -25.87 5.46
C THR A 491 12.71 -25.34 5.35
N HIS A 492 11.70 -26.18 5.54
CA HIS A 492 10.29 -25.80 5.48
C HIS A 492 9.39 -26.79 6.24
N GLY A 493 8.15 -26.35 6.51
CA GLY A 493 7.08 -27.12 7.14
C GLY A 493 7.11 -27.08 8.66
N LEU A 494 5.94 -27.17 9.30
CA LEU A 494 5.82 -27.17 10.76
C LEU A 494 6.25 -28.53 11.35
N ASP A 495 5.77 -29.61 10.76
CA ASP A 495 6.08 -30.98 11.19
C ASP A 495 6.04 -31.98 10.00
N ALA A 496 6.13 -33.24 10.30
CA ALA A 496 6.13 -34.32 9.31
C ALA A 496 4.86 -34.37 8.45
N THR A 497 3.74 -33.84 8.92
CA THR A 497 2.47 -33.83 8.15
C THR A 497 2.50 -32.85 6.98
N ASP A 498 3.39 -31.85 7.01
CA ASP A 498 3.60 -30.90 5.93
C ASP A 498 4.46 -31.46 4.80
N ARG A 499 5.02 -32.59 4.99
CA ARG A 499 5.91 -33.25 4.04
C ARG A 499 5.22 -34.41 3.33
N ALA A 500 5.26 -34.42 2.02
CA ALA A 500 4.71 -35.51 1.21
C ALA A 500 5.36 -36.88 1.55
N THR A 501 6.59 -36.88 2.05
CA THR A 501 7.34 -38.06 2.48
C THR A 501 7.05 -38.50 3.89
N GLY A 502 6.40 -37.66 4.71
CA GLY A 502 6.26 -37.88 6.15
C GLY A 502 7.57 -37.80 6.95
N ASP A 503 8.66 -37.30 6.33
CA ASP A 503 9.95 -37.14 6.97
C ASP A 503 9.98 -35.86 7.82
N PRO A 504 10.20 -35.92 9.15
CA PRO A 504 10.25 -34.74 10.02
C PRO A 504 11.52 -33.88 9.82
N THR A 505 12.54 -34.43 9.15
CA THR A 505 13.82 -33.76 8.99
C THR A 505 13.67 -32.41 8.29
N GLY A 506 14.24 -31.35 8.88
CA GLY A 506 14.18 -29.98 8.32
C GLY A 506 12.83 -29.29 8.54
N THR A 507 11.98 -29.76 9.44
CA THR A 507 10.76 -29.07 9.89
C THR A 507 11.02 -28.21 11.13
N TRP A 508 10.11 -27.28 11.44
CA TRP A 508 10.17 -26.48 12.67
C TRP A 508 10.25 -27.36 13.91
N ARG A 509 9.45 -28.43 13.96
CA ARG A 509 9.45 -29.37 15.08
C ARG A 509 10.81 -30.00 15.27
N ALA A 510 11.44 -30.51 14.22
CA ALA A 510 12.76 -31.10 14.29
C ALA A 510 13.84 -30.08 14.70
N ALA A 511 13.78 -28.84 14.18
CA ALA A 511 14.69 -27.78 14.57
C ALA A 511 14.53 -27.39 16.05
N LEU A 512 13.29 -27.27 16.53
CA LEU A 512 12.96 -26.99 17.92
C LEU A 512 13.51 -28.10 18.87
N ASP A 513 13.25 -29.37 18.54
CA ASP A 513 13.72 -30.52 19.33
C ASP A 513 15.26 -30.57 19.40
N ARG A 514 15.95 -30.20 18.28
CA ARG A 514 17.44 -30.11 18.26
C ARG A 514 17.97 -29.00 19.18
N HIS A 515 17.35 -27.80 19.17
CA HIS A 515 17.76 -26.71 20.06
C HIS A 515 17.46 -26.99 21.51
N LEU A 516 16.27 -27.56 21.84
CA LEU A 516 15.92 -27.93 23.20
C LEU A 516 16.85 -29.02 23.72
N ALA A 517 17.16 -30.02 22.89
CA ALA A 517 18.12 -31.05 23.25
C ALA A 517 19.51 -30.47 23.51
N GLY A 518 19.95 -29.52 22.68
CA GLY A 518 21.23 -28.83 22.88
C GLY A 518 21.30 -28.00 24.16
N ALA A 519 20.23 -27.28 24.49
CA ALA A 519 20.13 -26.49 25.71
C ALA A 519 20.15 -27.36 27.00
N TRP A 520 19.60 -28.56 26.94
CA TRP A 520 19.52 -29.46 28.13
C TRP A 520 20.68 -30.42 28.23
N LEU A 521 21.15 -30.98 27.11
CA LEU A 521 22.17 -32.03 27.08
C LEU A 521 23.58 -31.54 26.78
N GLY A 522 23.66 -30.27 26.34
CA GLY A 522 24.92 -29.70 25.80
C GLY A 522 25.37 -30.46 24.54
N PRO A 523 26.66 -30.41 24.20
CA PRO A 523 27.22 -31.10 23.02
C PRO A 523 27.27 -32.62 23.25
N ALA A 524 26.08 -33.23 23.43
CA ALA A 524 25.95 -34.65 23.68
C ALA A 524 25.86 -35.45 22.36
N PRO A 525 26.17 -36.77 22.34
CA PRO A 525 25.83 -37.62 21.22
C PRO A 525 24.33 -37.64 21.01
N ALA A 526 23.90 -38.10 19.81
CA ALA A 526 22.49 -38.17 19.45
C ALA A 526 21.66 -38.87 20.54
N ALA A 527 20.54 -38.26 20.91
CA ALA A 527 19.54 -38.85 21.78
C ALA A 527 18.41 -39.48 20.95
N GLN A 528 17.72 -40.47 21.47
CA GLN A 528 16.49 -41.00 20.86
C GLN A 528 15.28 -40.37 21.52
N ASP A 529 14.34 -39.92 20.71
CA ASP A 529 13.02 -39.49 21.21
C ASP A 529 12.15 -40.71 21.62
N ALA A 530 10.95 -40.43 22.12
CA ALA A 530 10.00 -41.49 22.54
C ALA A 530 9.54 -42.40 21.38
N ALA A 531 9.68 -41.96 20.16
CA ALA A 531 9.37 -42.73 18.93
C ALA A 531 10.58 -43.50 18.40
N GLY A 532 11.76 -43.34 18.99
CA GLY A 532 13.01 -44.00 18.60
C GLY A 532 13.76 -43.24 17.47
N ALA A 533 13.31 -42.03 17.09
CA ALA A 533 14.02 -41.21 16.13
C ALA A 533 15.23 -40.49 16.78
N PHE A 534 16.32 -40.34 16.00
CA PHE A 534 17.52 -39.66 16.49
C PHE A 534 17.35 -38.17 16.49
N VAL A 535 17.51 -37.52 17.64
CA VAL A 535 17.62 -36.09 17.82
C VAL A 535 19.09 -35.73 18.01
N HIS A 536 19.61 -34.89 17.14
CA HIS A 536 20.99 -34.40 17.19
C HIS A 536 21.04 -33.04 17.88
N PRO A 537 21.49 -32.98 19.16
CA PRO A 537 21.58 -31.72 19.90
C PRO A 537 22.46 -30.70 19.17
N LEU A 538 21.98 -29.45 19.08
CA LEU A 538 22.77 -28.32 18.59
C LEU A 538 23.47 -27.67 19.78
N ALA A 539 24.79 -27.66 19.77
CA ALA A 539 25.57 -26.83 20.70
C ALA A 539 25.30 -25.36 20.38
N SER A 540 24.74 -24.62 21.32
CA SER A 540 24.68 -23.18 21.14
C SER A 540 26.02 -22.56 21.59
N ASP A 541 26.69 -21.88 20.69
CA ASP A 541 27.85 -21.03 21.00
C ASP A 541 27.42 -19.71 21.66
N LEU A 542 26.23 -19.63 22.28
CA LEU A 542 25.59 -18.46 22.87
C LEU A 542 25.74 -18.46 24.41
N PRO A 543 26.94 -18.27 24.98
CA PRO A 543 27.17 -18.47 26.41
C PRO A 543 26.46 -17.48 27.34
N HIS A 544 25.86 -16.41 26.80
CA HIS A 544 25.21 -15.37 27.60
C HIS A 544 23.72 -15.15 27.25
N HIS A 545 23.16 -15.88 26.29
CA HIS A 545 21.80 -15.66 25.76
C HIS A 545 20.90 -16.91 25.76
N ASP A 546 21.24 -17.94 26.53
CA ASP A 546 20.38 -19.14 26.62
C ASP A 546 18.94 -18.82 27.03
N SER A 547 18.75 -17.78 27.86
CA SER A 547 17.42 -17.31 28.26
C SER A 547 16.62 -16.74 27.07
N ASP A 548 17.26 -16.04 26.15
CA ASP A 548 16.60 -15.40 25.02
C ASP A 548 16.29 -16.42 23.91
N LEU A 549 17.20 -17.38 23.71
CA LEU A 549 16.90 -18.53 22.88
C LEU A 549 15.70 -19.33 23.42
N LEU A 550 15.64 -19.60 24.74
CA LEU A 550 14.51 -20.32 25.34
C LEU A 550 13.21 -19.54 25.24
N LYS A 551 13.23 -18.20 25.43
CA LYS A 551 12.06 -17.35 25.20
C LYS A 551 11.59 -17.46 23.74
N PHE A 552 12.52 -17.38 22.79
CA PHE A 552 12.22 -17.51 21.36
C PHE A 552 11.63 -18.88 21.03
N LEU A 553 12.21 -19.96 21.53
CA LEU A 553 11.69 -21.32 21.32
C LEU A 553 10.30 -21.52 21.94
N GLY A 554 10.05 -20.90 23.11
CA GLY A 554 8.73 -20.87 23.75
C GLY A 554 7.70 -20.13 22.88
N TRP A 555 8.06 -18.96 22.38
CA TRP A 555 7.23 -18.18 21.46
C TRP A 555 6.96 -18.94 20.15
N LEU A 556 7.99 -19.58 19.58
CA LEU A 556 7.88 -20.40 18.37
C LEU A 556 6.90 -21.58 18.56
N THR A 557 6.91 -22.20 19.76
CA THR A 557 5.97 -23.27 20.10
C THR A 557 4.52 -22.76 20.14
N GLN A 558 4.28 -21.57 20.72
CA GLN A 558 2.97 -20.92 20.71
C GLN A 558 2.52 -20.60 19.29
N LEU A 559 3.41 -20.01 18.49
CA LEU A 559 3.14 -19.70 17.07
C LEU A 559 2.76 -20.96 16.28
N ALA A 560 3.52 -22.06 16.43
CA ALA A 560 3.19 -23.32 15.77
C ALA A 560 1.79 -23.83 16.13
N GLY A 561 1.37 -23.65 17.40
CA GLY A 561 0.02 -23.98 17.87
C GLY A 561 -1.07 -23.15 17.17
N HIS A 562 -0.86 -21.82 17.04
CA HIS A 562 -1.78 -20.96 16.31
C HIS A 562 -1.83 -21.31 14.82
N LEU A 563 -0.68 -21.51 14.16
CA LEU A 563 -0.60 -21.88 12.76
C LEU A 563 -1.35 -23.20 12.47
N HIS A 564 -1.26 -24.16 13.37
CA HIS A 564 -2.00 -25.42 13.28
C HIS A 564 -3.52 -25.22 13.35
N THR A 565 -3.96 -24.34 14.26
CA THR A 565 -5.37 -23.97 14.41
C THR A 565 -5.91 -23.21 13.19
N TRP A 566 -5.09 -22.36 12.58
CA TRP A 566 -5.48 -21.53 11.43
C TRP A 566 -5.61 -22.31 10.11
N ARG A 567 -5.13 -23.54 10.05
CA ARG A 567 -5.39 -24.45 8.92
C ARG A 567 -6.84 -24.91 8.82
N GLN A 568 -7.57 -24.81 9.93
CA GLN A 568 -8.97 -25.24 10.01
C GLN A 568 -9.88 -24.07 9.67
N THR A 569 -10.85 -24.31 8.78
CA THR A 569 -11.93 -23.36 8.55
C THR A 569 -12.73 -23.11 9.83
N ALA A 570 -13.31 -21.93 9.94
CA ALA A 570 -14.16 -21.56 11.06
C ALA A 570 -15.11 -20.43 10.68
N PRO A 571 -16.21 -20.23 11.41
CA PRO A 571 -17.04 -19.06 11.30
C PRO A 571 -16.28 -17.77 11.67
N ALA A 572 -16.72 -16.63 11.13
CA ALA A 572 -16.09 -15.33 11.37
C ALA A 572 -15.90 -14.99 12.86
N ALA A 573 -16.91 -15.26 13.70
CA ALA A 573 -16.81 -15.05 15.15
C ALA A 573 -15.70 -15.89 15.81
N ALA A 574 -15.56 -17.16 15.44
CA ALA A 574 -14.49 -18.01 15.95
C ALA A 574 -13.08 -17.54 15.49
N TRP A 575 -12.99 -16.96 14.26
CA TRP A 575 -11.76 -16.32 13.82
C TRP A 575 -11.41 -15.08 14.65
N ALA A 576 -12.39 -14.28 15.04
CA ALA A 576 -12.15 -13.15 15.94
C ALA A 576 -11.53 -13.56 17.27
N GLU A 577 -12.01 -14.66 17.86
CA GLU A 577 -11.44 -15.25 19.09
C GLU A 577 -10.01 -15.76 18.86
N ARG A 578 -9.78 -16.53 17.77
CA ARG A 578 -8.46 -17.03 17.40
C ARG A 578 -7.43 -15.92 17.20
N LEU A 579 -7.83 -14.83 16.52
CA LEU A 579 -6.95 -13.69 16.25
C LEU A 579 -6.67 -12.88 17.52
N THR A 580 -7.67 -12.69 18.38
CA THR A 580 -7.50 -12.00 19.66
C THR A 580 -6.50 -12.76 20.52
N ALA A 581 -6.65 -14.09 20.64
CA ALA A 581 -5.71 -14.93 21.38
C ALA A 581 -4.28 -14.83 20.78
N ALA A 582 -4.14 -14.86 19.46
CA ALA A 582 -2.83 -14.75 18.81
C ALA A 582 -2.17 -13.37 19.05
N VAL A 583 -2.94 -12.29 19.05
CA VAL A 583 -2.42 -10.95 19.37
C VAL A 583 -1.91 -10.91 20.81
N ASP A 584 -2.66 -11.47 21.77
CA ASP A 584 -2.29 -11.46 23.18
C ASP A 584 -1.08 -12.37 23.47
N ASP A 585 -0.98 -13.52 22.79
CA ASP A 585 0.08 -14.51 22.98
C ASP A 585 1.39 -14.12 22.28
N LEU A 586 1.33 -13.60 21.06
CA LEU A 586 2.48 -13.51 20.16
C LEU A 586 3.01 -12.09 19.95
N LEU A 587 2.22 -11.05 20.25
CA LEU A 587 2.56 -9.68 19.84
C LEU A 587 2.53 -8.72 21.03
N HIS A 588 3.40 -7.69 20.96
CA HIS A 588 3.40 -6.58 21.92
C HIS A 588 3.91 -5.30 21.27
N SER A 589 3.47 -4.14 21.76
CA SER A 589 3.98 -2.84 21.29
C SER A 589 4.33 -1.97 22.47
N ALA A 590 5.52 -1.35 22.43
CA ALA A 590 5.97 -0.42 23.47
C ALA A 590 5.25 0.94 23.42
N VAL A 591 4.67 1.28 22.27
CA VAL A 591 4.01 2.58 22.04
C VAL A 591 2.50 2.41 22.11
N ASN A 592 1.95 2.59 23.30
CA ASN A 592 0.52 2.67 23.63
C ASN A 592 -0.37 1.44 23.31
N ASP A 593 -1.20 1.09 24.27
CA ASP A 593 -2.34 0.16 24.12
C ASP A 593 -3.33 0.57 23.00
N ASP A 594 -3.20 1.78 22.45
CA ASP A 594 -4.08 2.30 21.39
C ASP A 594 -4.02 1.48 20.10
N HIS A 595 -2.85 0.96 19.71
CA HIS A 595 -2.68 0.11 18.53
C HIS A 595 -3.39 -1.24 18.70
N ALA A 596 -3.21 -1.87 19.84
CA ALA A 596 -3.90 -3.10 20.18
C ALA A 596 -5.42 -2.87 20.33
N ALA A 597 -5.81 -1.75 20.95
CA ALA A 597 -7.23 -1.38 21.12
C ALA A 597 -7.93 -1.11 19.78
N ALA A 598 -7.25 -0.48 18.81
CA ALA A 598 -7.79 -0.27 17.47
C ALA A 598 -8.00 -1.61 16.74
N LEU A 599 -7.04 -2.51 16.83
CA LEU A 599 -7.15 -3.84 16.23
C LEU A 599 -8.25 -4.67 16.92
N ARG A 600 -8.33 -4.65 18.26
CA ARG A 600 -9.40 -5.35 19.01
C ARG A 600 -10.79 -4.83 18.66
N ARG A 601 -10.96 -3.53 18.40
CA ARG A 601 -12.24 -2.99 17.90
C ARG A 601 -12.62 -3.57 16.54
N LEU A 602 -11.66 -3.65 15.63
CA LEU A 602 -11.89 -4.26 14.31
C LEU A 602 -12.22 -5.76 14.42
N LEU A 603 -11.51 -6.49 15.28
CA LEU A 603 -11.82 -7.89 15.55
C LEU A 603 -13.18 -8.07 16.26
N GLY A 604 -13.60 -7.08 17.06
CA GLY A 604 -14.94 -7.02 17.62
C GLY A 604 -16.03 -6.94 16.55
N GLU A 605 -15.82 -6.18 15.48
CA GLU A 605 -16.75 -6.14 14.33
C GLU A 605 -16.86 -7.50 13.63
N LEU A 606 -15.77 -8.26 13.57
CA LEU A 606 -15.77 -9.63 13.05
C LEU A 606 -16.51 -10.60 14.00
N ALA A 607 -16.37 -10.41 15.30
CA ALA A 607 -17.08 -11.21 16.31
C ALA A 607 -18.61 -10.99 16.24
N ASP A 608 -19.06 -9.79 15.87
CA ASP A 608 -20.48 -9.45 15.69
C ASP A 608 -21.11 -10.06 14.44
N VAL A 609 -20.33 -10.74 13.59
CA VAL A 609 -20.85 -11.42 12.40
C VAL A 609 -21.61 -12.70 12.80
N THR A 610 -22.92 -12.70 12.58
CA THR A 610 -23.81 -13.82 12.94
C THR A 610 -23.80 -14.96 11.91
N ALA A 611 -23.14 -14.78 10.77
CA ALA A 611 -23.06 -15.80 9.73
C ALA A 611 -22.27 -17.03 10.21
N THR A 612 -22.85 -18.21 10.02
CA THR A 612 -22.25 -19.51 10.40
C THR A 612 -21.39 -20.13 9.32
N THR A 613 -21.29 -19.45 8.16
CA THR A 613 -20.48 -19.93 7.04
C THR A 613 -19.01 -19.97 7.43
N GLU A 614 -18.38 -21.11 7.24
CA GLU A 614 -16.97 -21.30 7.51
C GLU A 614 -16.11 -20.61 6.45
N ILE A 615 -15.08 -19.93 6.88
CA ILE A 615 -14.07 -19.27 6.06
C ILE A 615 -12.68 -19.79 6.41
N ASP A 616 -11.78 -19.72 5.44
CA ASP A 616 -10.36 -20.04 5.61
C ASP A 616 -9.54 -18.76 5.92
N VAL A 617 -8.30 -18.95 6.26
CA VAL A 617 -7.35 -17.85 6.55
C VAL A 617 -7.12 -16.94 5.34
N GLY A 618 -7.19 -17.46 4.13
CA GLY A 618 -7.07 -16.66 2.90
C GLY A 618 -8.21 -15.67 2.74
N THR A 619 -9.44 -16.13 2.94
CA THR A 619 -10.65 -15.31 2.97
C THR A 619 -10.59 -14.27 4.09
N LEU A 620 -10.08 -14.66 5.27
CA LEU A 620 -9.88 -13.76 6.39
C LEU A 620 -8.89 -12.62 6.06
N LEU A 621 -7.79 -12.92 5.38
CA LEU A 621 -6.83 -11.92 4.92
C LEU A 621 -7.46 -10.94 3.92
N ASP A 622 -8.24 -11.45 2.97
CA ASP A 622 -8.95 -10.63 1.98
C ASP A 622 -9.98 -9.70 2.65
N TRP A 623 -10.49 -10.08 3.82
CA TRP A 623 -11.33 -9.22 4.65
C TRP A 623 -10.50 -8.22 5.47
N LEU A 624 -9.48 -8.67 6.19
CA LEU A 624 -8.75 -7.87 7.18
C LEU A 624 -7.89 -6.77 6.55
N GLN A 625 -7.18 -7.10 5.47
CA GLN A 625 -6.24 -6.17 4.86
C GLN A 625 -6.89 -4.86 4.38
N PRO A 626 -8.02 -4.86 3.62
CA PRO A 626 -8.70 -3.62 3.24
C PRO A 626 -9.25 -2.81 4.43
N GLN A 627 -9.64 -3.47 5.52
CA GLN A 627 -10.10 -2.77 6.72
C GLN A 627 -8.95 -1.99 7.39
N LEU A 628 -7.78 -2.60 7.46
CA LEU A 628 -6.58 -1.96 7.98
C LEU A 628 -6.05 -0.85 7.03
N ASP A 629 -6.23 -1.02 5.73
CA ASP A 629 -5.84 -0.01 4.73
C ASP A 629 -6.74 1.24 4.79
N ASN A 630 -8.03 1.03 5.05
CA ASN A 630 -9.02 2.11 5.16
C ASN A 630 -9.03 2.79 6.54
N ALA A 631 -8.53 2.12 7.58
CA ALA A 631 -8.39 2.71 8.89
C ALA A 631 -7.28 3.77 8.84
N THR A 632 -7.66 5.03 8.80
CA THR A 632 -6.73 6.16 8.85
C THR A 632 -6.14 6.30 10.25
N SER A 633 -4.84 6.35 10.36
CA SER A 633 -4.20 6.76 11.61
C SER A 633 -4.53 8.24 11.85
N LEU A 634 -5.19 8.54 12.96
CA LEU A 634 -5.53 9.90 13.38
C LEU A 634 -4.26 10.67 13.77
N ARG A 635 -3.49 11.11 12.79
CA ARG A 635 -2.51 12.18 13.01
C ARG A 635 -3.24 13.51 12.89
N THR A 636 -3.51 14.13 14.02
CA THR A 636 -4.08 15.48 14.10
C THR A 636 -3.19 16.45 13.32
N SER A 637 -3.78 17.15 12.35
CA SER A 637 -3.09 18.16 11.58
C SER A 637 -2.71 19.34 12.48
N MET A 638 -1.43 19.64 12.54
CA MET A 638 -0.94 20.83 13.27
C MET A 638 -0.77 22.06 12.37
N GLY A 639 -1.00 21.94 11.05
CA GLY A 639 -0.71 23.00 10.07
C GLY A 639 0.80 23.16 9.78
N GLY A 640 1.13 23.93 8.74
CA GLY A 640 2.53 24.25 8.40
C GLY A 640 3.26 23.17 7.59
N GLU A 641 2.57 22.17 7.06
CA GLU A 641 3.13 21.09 6.25
C GLU A 641 2.47 21.04 4.86
N ILE A 642 3.24 20.58 3.86
CA ILE A 642 2.74 20.21 2.53
C ILE A 642 1.90 18.94 2.66
N LEU A 643 0.67 18.97 2.19
CA LEU A 643 -0.19 17.79 2.20
C LEU A 643 0.13 16.91 1.00
N PHE A 644 0.49 15.65 1.25
CA PHE A 644 0.76 14.64 0.23
C PHE A 644 -0.18 13.44 0.40
N GLY A 645 -0.97 13.12 -0.62
CA GLY A 645 -1.93 12.04 -0.49
C GLY A 645 -2.62 11.65 -1.79
N ARG A 646 -3.66 10.84 -1.67
CA ARG A 646 -4.45 10.36 -2.81
C ARG A 646 -5.31 11.48 -3.39
N LEU A 647 -5.45 11.48 -4.72
CA LEU A 647 -6.27 12.48 -5.42
C LEU A 647 -7.74 12.47 -4.94
N ASP A 648 -8.29 11.30 -4.64
CA ASP A 648 -9.67 11.14 -4.15
C ASP A 648 -9.91 11.71 -2.73
N GLN A 649 -8.86 11.94 -1.96
CA GLN A 649 -8.93 12.48 -0.61
C GLN A 649 -8.62 13.99 -0.55
N LEU A 650 -7.80 14.46 -1.50
CA LEU A 650 -7.28 15.84 -1.51
C LEU A 650 -8.00 16.77 -2.49
N HIS A 651 -8.88 16.22 -3.37
CA HIS A 651 -9.67 17.07 -4.26
C HIS A 651 -10.56 18.02 -3.46
N GLY A 652 -10.78 19.21 -3.99
CA GLY A 652 -11.59 20.24 -3.34
C GLY A 652 -10.94 20.96 -2.16
N LEU A 653 -9.67 20.66 -1.81
CA LEU A 653 -8.94 21.46 -0.82
C LEU A 653 -8.50 22.79 -1.43
N PRO A 654 -8.69 23.93 -0.72
CA PRO A 654 -8.13 25.21 -1.16
C PRO A 654 -6.61 25.18 -1.08
N CYS A 655 -5.97 25.58 -2.17
CA CYS A 655 -4.50 25.66 -2.25
C CYS A 655 -4.04 26.77 -3.19
N ARG A 656 -2.79 27.20 -3.03
CA ARG A 656 -2.12 28.10 -3.97
C ARG A 656 -1.38 27.32 -5.04
N VAL A 657 -0.75 26.21 -4.66
CA VAL A 657 -0.03 25.32 -5.57
C VAL A 657 -0.59 23.91 -5.43
N LEU A 658 -0.99 23.31 -6.55
CA LEU A 658 -1.41 21.92 -6.65
C LEU A 658 -0.46 21.15 -7.56
N ALA A 659 0.04 20.03 -7.11
CA ALA A 659 0.72 19.05 -7.94
C ALA A 659 -0.13 17.76 -8.03
N ILE A 660 -0.27 17.21 -9.26
CA ILE A 660 -0.92 15.91 -9.49
C ILE A 660 0.07 15.02 -10.24
N LEU A 661 0.45 13.90 -9.63
CA LEU A 661 1.44 12.96 -10.18
C LEU A 661 0.81 11.62 -10.58
N GLY A 662 1.50 10.90 -11.48
CA GLY A 662 1.03 9.58 -11.94
C GLY A 662 0.02 9.65 -13.07
N LEU A 663 0.05 10.69 -13.90
CA LEU A 663 -0.92 10.95 -14.97
C LEU A 663 -0.51 10.31 -16.31
N GLN A 664 0.00 9.08 -16.29
CA GLN A 664 0.25 8.29 -17.50
C GLN A 664 -1.00 7.55 -17.98
N ASP A 665 -1.03 7.21 -19.26
CA ASP A 665 -2.09 6.40 -19.85
C ASP A 665 -2.16 5.02 -19.17
N GLY A 666 -3.39 4.49 -19.03
CA GLY A 666 -3.65 3.23 -18.34
C GLY A 666 -3.71 3.34 -16.80
N ALA A 667 -3.05 4.34 -16.18
CA ALA A 667 -3.14 4.58 -14.74
C ALA A 667 -4.27 5.57 -14.39
N PHE A 668 -4.46 6.60 -15.20
CA PHE A 668 -5.48 7.61 -14.99
C PHE A 668 -6.15 8.05 -16.30
N PRO A 669 -7.50 8.19 -16.36
CA PRO A 669 -8.48 7.79 -15.34
C PRO A 669 -8.56 6.26 -15.20
N ARG A 670 -8.97 5.79 -13.99
CA ARG A 670 -9.10 4.36 -13.69
C ARG A 670 -10.08 3.69 -14.64
N ALA A 671 -9.79 2.45 -15.05
CA ALA A 671 -10.71 1.66 -15.83
C ALA A 671 -11.94 1.29 -14.98
N ALA A 672 -13.14 1.60 -15.48
CA ALA A 672 -14.36 1.16 -14.85
C ALA A 672 -14.56 -0.35 -15.11
N ARG A 673 -14.26 -1.19 -14.12
CA ARG A 673 -14.59 -2.62 -14.17
C ARG A 673 -15.99 -2.80 -13.60
N ARG A 674 -16.96 -3.03 -14.49
CA ARG A 674 -18.35 -3.35 -14.10
C ARG A 674 -18.60 -4.84 -14.32
N PRO A 675 -19.31 -5.52 -13.41
CA PRO A 675 -19.75 -6.87 -13.68
C PRO A 675 -20.71 -6.88 -14.89
N ALA A 676 -20.70 -7.96 -15.66
CA ALA A 676 -21.56 -8.09 -16.86
C ALA A 676 -23.05 -8.01 -16.51
N TRP A 677 -23.42 -8.38 -15.29
CA TRP A 677 -24.78 -8.36 -14.74
C TRP A 677 -25.15 -7.04 -14.01
N ASP A 678 -24.38 -5.94 -14.20
CA ASP A 678 -24.70 -4.63 -13.62
C ASP A 678 -25.94 -4.01 -14.26
N LEU A 679 -27.04 -3.96 -13.53
CA LEU A 679 -28.33 -3.46 -14.02
C LEU A 679 -28.30 -1.96 -14.36
N LEU A 680 -27.47 -1.15 -13.71
CA LEU A 680 -27.30 0.28 -14.04
C LEU A 680 -26.70 0.49 -15.43
N ALA A 681 -25.90 -0.47 -15.91
CA ALA A 681 -25.27 -0.38 -17.22
C ALA A 681 -26.29 -0.44 -18.39
N HIS A 682 -27.44 -1.07 -18.19
CA HIS A 682 -28.48 -1.19 -19.21
C HIS A 682 -29.33 0.07 -19.39
N ARG A 683 -29.52 0.84 -18.30
CA ARG A 683 -30.17 2.17 -18.35
C ARG A 683 -29.38 3.17 -17.48
N PRO A 684 -28.26 3.66 -17.98
CA PRO A 684 -27.44 4.62 -17.23
C PRO A 684 -28.16 5.97 -17.12
N GLU A 685 -28.15 6.53 -15.92
CA GLU A 685 -28.56 7.89 -15.62
C GLU A 685 -27.34 8.77 -15.37
N ARG A 686 -27.49 10.09 -15.50
CA ARG A 686 -26.36 11.02 -15.47
C ARG A 686 -25.68 11.15 -14.11
N PHE A 687 -26.42 10.84 -13.05
CA PHE A 687 -25.92 10.86 -11.68
C PHE A 687 -25.42 9.48 -11.20
N ASP A 688 -25.42 8.46 -12.07
CA ASP A 688 -24.86 7.16 -11.73
C ASP A 688 -23.35 7.29 -11.48
N GLY A 689 -22.91 6.81 -10.31
CA GLY A 689 -21.50 6.81 -9.96
C GLY A 689 -20.69 5.94 -10.92
N ASP A 690 -19.83 6.57 -11.69
CA ASP A 690 -18.86 5.91 -12.56
C ASP A 690 -17.45 6.31 -12.12
N PRO A 691 -16.57 5.36 -11.70
CA PRO A 691 -15.22 5.68 -11.28
C PRO A 691 -14.42 6.49 -12.31
N ARG A 692 -14.64 6.23 -13.60
CA ARG A 692 -13.97 6.97 -14.67
C ARG A 692 -14.48 8.42 -14.79
N ALA A 693 -15.78 8.62 -14.67
CA ALA A 693 -16.37 9.97 -14.65
C ALA A 693 -15.95 10.73 -13.40
N GLN A 694 -15.83 10.04 -12.28
CA GLN A 694 -15.37 10.59 -11.01
C GLN A 694 -13.91 11.06 -11.07
N ASP A 695 -12.99 10.24 -11.60
CA ASP A 695 -11.60 10.62 -11.80
C ASP A 695 -11.47 11.85 -12.72
N ARG A 696 -12.28 11.91 -13.79
CA ARG A 696 -12.33 13.06 -14.68
C ARG A 696 -12.82 14.32 -13.96
N GLN A 697 -13.83 14.19 -13.10
CA GLN A 697 -14.30 15.31 -12.29
C GLN A 697 -13.22 15.79 -11.33
N TRP A 698 -12.53 14.89 -10.61
CA TRP A 698 -11.44 15.25 -9.71
C TRP A 698 -10.29 15.97 -10.44
N PHE A 699 -10.02 15.58 -11.68
CA PHE A 699 -9.04 16.26 -12.51
C PHE A 699 -9.52 17.68 -12.90
N LEU A 700 -10.80 17.85 -13.23
CA LEU A 700 -11.39 19.16 -13.45
C LEU A 700 -11.32 20.04 -12.20
N ASP A 701 -11.68 19.50 -11.04
CA ASP A 701 -11.57 20.18 -9.76
C ASP A 701 -10.11 20.55 -9.47
N GLY A 702 -9.16 19.66 -9.82
CA GLY A 702 -7.72 19.92 -9.75
C GLY A 702 -7.25 21.07 -10.68
N ILE A 703 -7.89 21.28 -11.82
CA ILE A 703 -7.62 22.47 -12.67
C ILE A 703 -8.18 23.74 -12.02
N LEU A 704 -9.34 23.65 -11.36
CA LEU A 704 -10.07 24.79 -10.81
C LEU A 704 -9.62 25.21 -9.40
N ALA A 705 -8.97 24.32 -8.64
CA ALA A 705 -8.62 24.54 -7.24
C ALA A 705 -7.42 25.48 -7.01
N PRO A 706 -6.27 25.34 -7.70
CA PRO A 706 -5.07 26.11 -7.37
C PRO A 706 -5.20 27.57 -7.80
N ARG A 707 -4.67 28.50 -6.96
CA ARG A 707 -4.68 29.92 -7.26
C ARG A 707 -3.53 30.34 -8.15
N ASP A 708 -2.31 29.80 -7.89
CA ASP A 708 -1.11 30.33 -8.53
C ASP A 708 -0.52 29.33 -9.54
N ARG A 709 -0.48 28.03 -9.21
CA ARG A 709 0.27 27.07 -10.02
C ARG A 709 -0.35 25.66 -9.99
N LEU A 710 -0.44 25.04 -11.17
CA LEU A 710 -0.79 23.64 -11.38
C LEU A 710 0.39 22.89 -12.01
N ILE A 711 0.92 21.90 -11.30
CA ILE A 711 2.04 21.05 -11.70
C ILE A 711 1.49 19.66 -11.99
N LEU A 712 1.63 19.18 -13.22
CA LEU A 712 1.19 17.84 -13.61
C LEU A 712 2.40 16.96 -13.91
N GLY A 713 2.41 15.72 -13.40
CA GLY A 713 3.49 14.77 -13.60
C GLY A 713 3.01 13.45 -14.18
N ALA A 714 3.83 12.85 -15.05
CA ALA A 714 3.60 11.54 -15.63
C ALA A 714 4.89 10.74 -15.79
N ALA A 715 4.92 9.51 -15.29
CA ALA A 715 6.01 8.56 -15.50
C ALA A 715 5.78 7.81 -16.82
N ASN A 716 5.78 8.53 -17.93
CA ASN A 716 5.45 8.00 -19.27
C ASN A 716 6.67 7.80 -20.18
N ARG A 717 7.89 8.14 -19.73
CA ARG A 717 9.10 7.97 -20.52
C ARG A 717 9.71 6.57 -20.32
N SER A 718 9.97 5.89 -21.45
CA SER A 718 10.48 4.53 -21.41
C SER A 718 12.01 4.48 -21.27
N LEU A 719 12.52 3.54 -20.46
CA LEU A 719 13.96 3.20 -20.41
C LEU A 719 14.35 2.13 -21.42
N ARG A 720 13.37 1.41 -21.99
CA ARG A 720 13.60 0.21 -22.83
C ARG A 720 13.30 0.45 -24.30
N THR A 721 12.42 1.40 -24.60
CA THR A 721 11.98 1.71 -25.97
C THR A 721 12.30 3.14 -26.34
N PRO A 722 12.61 3.45 -27.60
CA PRO A 722 12.89 4.81 -28.06
C PRO A 722 11.66 5.72 -28.08
N HIS A 723 10.48 5.18 -27.85
CA HIS A 723 9.22 5.93 -27.86
C HIS A 723 8.71 6.10 -26.42
N ASP A 724 8.37 7.34 -26.09
CA ASP A 724 7.68 7.67 -24.83
C ASP A 724 6.25 7.13 -24.89
N GLY A 725 5.70 6.72 -23.76
CA GLY A 725 4.29 6.35 -23.63
C GLY A 725 3.38 7.57 -23.74
N PRO A 726 2.08 7.36 -24.04
CA PRO A 726 1.13 8.47 -24.06
C PRO A 726 0.89 9.05 -22.65
N LEU A 727 0.54 10.31 -22.62
CA LEU A 727 -0.03 10.95 -21.43
C LEU A 727 -1.46 10.47 -21.21
N SER A 728 -1.98 10.64 -19.99
CA SER A 728 -3.41 10.47 -19.73
C SER A 728 -4.24 11.27 -20.72
N ALA A 729 -5.32 10.70 -21.24
CA ALA A 729 -6.25 11.36 -22.13
C ALA A 729 -6.79 12.70 -21.55
N CYS A 730 -6.91 12.81 -20.23
CA CYS A 730 -7.31 14.05 -19.55
C CYS A 730 -6.24 15.15 -19.69
N VAL A 731 -4.96 14.80 -19.58
CA VAL A 731 -3.84 15.74 -19.74
C VAL A 731 -3.69 16.15 -21.20
N GLU A 732 -3.79 15.21 -22.13
CA GLU A 732 -3.73 15.53 -23.58
C GLU A 732 -4.86 16.47 -23.98
N GLU A 733 -6.07 16.23 -23.46
CA GLU A 733 -7.21 17.10 -23.69
C GLU A 733 -6.98 18.51 -23.12
N LEU A 734 -6.45 18.62 -21.90
CA LEU A 734 -6.09 19.91 -21.29
C LEU A 734 -5.09 20.68 -22.15
N VAL A 735 -4.00 20.02 -22.58
CA VAL A 735 -2.97 20.65 -23.44
C VAL A 735 -3.57 21.10 -24.79
N ARG A 736 -4.42 20.28 -25.39
CA ARG A 736 -5.10 20.61 -26.64
C ARG A 736 -6.03 21.80 -26.49
N VAL A 737 -6.82 21.88 -25.42
CA VAL A 737 -7.73 23.01 -25.16
C VAL A 737 -6.94 24.27 -24.82
N ALA A 738 -5.86 24.16 -24.03
CA ALA A 738 -4.96 25.27 -23.77
C ALA A 738 -4.37 25.85 -25.08
N ALA A 739 -3.96 24.99 -26.02
CA ALA A 739 -3.46 25.39 -27.32
C ALA A 739 -4.52 26.09 -28.21
N ALA A 740 -5.81 25.78 -27.97
CA ALA A 740 -6.92 26.51 -28.63
C ALA A 740 -7.27 27.85 -27.94
N THR A 741 -6.79 28.06 -26.69
CA THR A 741 -7.08 29.25 -25.88
C THR A 741 -6.02 30.37 -26.05
N VAL A 742 -4.73 29.99 -26.17
CA VAL A 742 -3.60 30.91 -26.25
C VAL A 742 -2.56 30.47 -27.27
N ARG A 743 -1.75 31.39 -27.77
CA ARG A 743 -0.57 31.12 -28.59
C ARG A 743 0.67 30.97 -27.73
N PRO A 744 1.67 30.18 -28.14
CA PRO A 744 2.93 30.05 -27.42
C PRO A 744 3.69 31.36 -27.31
N ALA A 745 4.59 31.47 -26.35
CA ALA A 745 5.53 32.59 -26.26
C ALA A 745 6.51 32.59 -27.43
N ASP A 746 7.20 33.72 -27.61
CA ASP A 746 8.24 33.84 -28.65
C ASP A 746 9.36 32.81 -28.39
N GLY A 747 9.79 32.14 -29.43
CA GLY A 747 10.80 31.09 -29.38
C GLY A 747 10.25 29.66 -29.26
N TRP A 748 8.93 29.47 -29.22
CA TRP A 748 8.28 28.16 -29.23
C TRP A 748 7.40 27.99 -30.47
N ASP A 749 7.47 26.84 -31.13
CA ASP A 749 6.65 26.56 -32.33
C ASP A 749 5.20 26.21 -31.94
N THR A 750 5.01 25.49 -30.84
CA THR A 750 3.69 25.09 -30.35
C THR A 750 3.58 25.30 -28.84
N LEU A 751 2.36 25.53 -28.37
CA LEU A 751 2.10 25.61 -26.92
C LEU A 751 2.43 24.31 -26.19
N ALA A 752 2.19 23.16 -26.83
CA ALA A 752 2.52 21.86 -26.25
C ALA A 752 4.02 21.72 -25.94
N GLN A 753 4.90 22.23 -26.83
CA GLN A 753 6.36 22.23 -26.57
C GLN A 753 6.73 23.10 -25.37
N GLN A 754 6.00 24.19 -25.12
CA GLN A 754 6.23 25.09 -23.98
C GLN A 754 5.70 24.47 -22.67
N LEU A 755 4.56 23.79 -22.69
CA LEU A 755 3.91 23.27 -21.50
C LEU A 755 4.43 21.90 -21.07
N VAL A 756 4.74 21.01 -22.04
CA VAL A 756 5.16 19.64 -21.78
C VAL A 756 6.68 19.56 -21.74
N VAL A 757 7.21 19.28 -20.58
CA VAL A 757 8.64 19.25 -20.29
C VAL A 757 9.14 17.81 -20.19
N PRO A 758 9.88 17.28 -21.21
CA PRO A 758 10.46 15.95 -21.15
C PRO A 758 11.78 15.97 -20.35
N HIS A 759 11.79 15.33 -19.19
CA HIS A 759 12.95 15.30 -18.29
C HIS A 759 14.01 14.28 -18.69
N ARG A 760 15.28 14.57 -18.37
CA ARG A 760 16.38 13.60 -18.48
C ARG A 760 16.27 12.55 -17.40
N ILE A 761 16.79 11.35 -17.68
CA ILE A 761 16.87 10.24 -16.71
C ILE A 761 17.69 10.68 -15.50
N GLN A 762 18.91 11.17 -15.76
CA GLN A 762 19.84 11.52 -14.71
C GLN A 762 19.56 12.93 -14.15
N PRO A 763 19.39 13.09 -12.84
CA PRO A 763 19.22 14.40 -12.20
C PRO A 763 20.45 15.31 -12.36
N PHE A 764 21.63 14.72 -12.57
CA PHE A 764 22.89 15.41 -12.74
C PHE A 764 23.22 15.81 -14.19
N SER A 765 22.25 15.68 -15.14
CA SER A 765 22.46 16.18 -16.51
C SER A 765 22.79 17.67 -16.51
N ALA A 766 23.81 18.05 -17.28
CA ALA A 766 24.24 19.46 -17.40
C ALA A 766 23.13 20.39 -17.87
N ASP A 767 22.13 19.88 -18.60
CA ASP A 767 20.97 20.61 -19.09
C ASP A 767 20.18 21.31 -17.95
N TYR A 768 20.21 20.77 -16.73
CA TYR A 768 19.51 21.36 -15.57
C TYR A 768 20.27 22.52 -14.93
N PHE A 769 21.55 22.70 -15.26
CA PHE A 769 22.45 23.69 -14.62
C PHE A 769 22.99 24.72 -15.61
N THR A 770 22.75 24.54 -16.91
CA THR A 770 23.20 25.44 -17.97
C THR A 770 22.21 26.59 -18.20
N ALA A 771 22.71 27.81 -18.23
CA ALA A 771 21.89 28.97 -18.55
C ALA A 771 21.35 28.87 -19.99
N GLY A 772 20.05 29.18 -20.18
CA GLY A 772 19.39 29.07 -21.49
C GLY A 772 18.86 27.70 -21.87
N SER A 773 18.98 26.71 -21.00
CA SER A 773 18.31 25.39 -21.17
C SER A 773 16.80 25.55 -21.19
N THR A 774 16.13 24.71 -21.97
CA THR A 774 14.65 24.61 -21.98
C THR A 774 14.12 23.86 -20.76
N LEU A 775 15.00 23.11 -20.07
CA LEU A 775 14.62 22.39 -18.86
C LEU A 775 14.60 23.32 -17.63
N PRO A 776 13.69 23.08 -16.68
CA PRO A 776 13.68 23.80 -15.42
C PRO A 776 14.99 23.58 -14.64
N ARG A 777 15.54 24.65 -14.08
CA ARG A 777 16.76 24.57 -13.29
C ARG A 777 16.55 23.74 -12.03
N SER A 778 17.48 22.82 -11.74
CA SER A 778 17.48 22.06 -10.49
C SER A 778 18.20 22.80 -9.35
N PHE A 779 17.73 22.60 -8.13
CA PHE A 779 18.33 23.11 -6.89
C PHE A 779 19.27 22.10 -6.21
N ASP A 780 19.46 20.91 -6.81
CA ASP A 780 20.36 19.88 -6.28
C ASP A 780 21.84 20.25 -6.53
N GLY A 781 22.50 20.79 -5.51
CA GLY A 781 23.90 21.15 -5.56
C GLY A 781 24.87 19.96 -5.70
N ALA A 782 24.47 18.74 -5.25
CA ALA A 782 25.27 17.54 -5.43
C ALA A 782 25.23 17.09 -6.90
N ALA A 783 24.03 17.05 -7.48
CA ALA A 783 23.84 16.77 -8.90
C ALA A 783 24.57 17.78 -9.79
N ALA A 784 24.56 19.07 -9.43
CA ALA A 784 25.31 20.12 -10.15
C ALA A 784 26.82 19.86 -10.17
N ARG A 785 27.41 19.47 -9.03
CA ARG A 785 28.85 19.10 -8.96
C ARG A 785 29.18 17.90 -9.82
N ILE A 786 28.34 16.86 -9.78
CA ILE A 786 28.52 15.67 -10.64
C ILE A 786 28.45 16.06 -12.12
N GLY A 787 27.40 16.78 -12.53
CA GLY A 787 27.22 17.23 -13.92
C GLY A 787 28.39 18.09 -14.42
N THR A 788 28.88 19.02 -13.58
CA THR A 788 30.05 19.82 -13.88
C THR A 788 31.33 18.96 -13.98
N GLY A 789 31.51 18.01 -13.04
CA GLY A 789 32.65 17.09 -13.07
C GLY A 789 32.67 16.21 -14.33
N LEU A 790 31.50 15.72 -14.75
CA LEU A 790 31.39 14.91 -15.98
C LEU A 790 31.68 15.71 -17.25
N THR A 791 31.30 16.99 -17.30
CA THR A 791 31.59 17.86 -18.46
C THR A 791 33.03 18.32 -18.48
N GLN A 792 33.67 18.47 -17.32
CA GLN A 792 35.07 18.84 -17.18
C GLN A 792 36.03 17.67 -17.12
N ALA A 793 35.52 16.45 -17.07
CA ALA A 793 36.33 15.26 -17.11
C ALA A 793 37.12 15.24 -18.43
N SER A 794 38.28 15.84 -18.39
CA SER A 794 39.30 15.68 -19.41
C SER A 794 39.65 14.20 -19.47
N ALA A 795 40.10 13.76 -20.64
CA ALA A 795 40.60 12.39 -20.83
C ALA A 795 41.95 12.22 -20.08
N ASP A 796 41.92 12.46 -18.77
CA ASP A 796 43.06 12.09 -17.92
C ASP A 796 43.22 10.57 -18.07
N PRO A 797 44.44 10.13 -18.37
CA PRO A 797 44.71 8.69 -18.47
C PRO A 797 44.25 8.04 -17.18
N VAL A 798 43.49 6.96 -17.28
CA VAL A 798 43.04 6.18 -16.14
C VAL A 798 44.23 5.95 -15.20
N ARG A 799 44.24 6.69 -14.09
CA ARG A 799 45.27 6.48 -13.07
C ARG A 799 45.05 5.10 -12.49
N PRO A 800 46.08 4.26 -12.45
CA PRO A 800 45.94 2.97 -11.82
C PRO A 800 45.48 3.19 -10.35
N PHE A 801 44.48 2.41 -9.93
CA PHE A 801 43.91 2.50 -8.57
C PHE A 801 45.00 2.30 -7.50
N PHE A 802 45.98 1.43 -7.80
CA PHE A 802 47.18 1.25 -7.01
C PHE A 802 48.35 1.93 -7.70
N THR A 803 48.92 2.92 -7.05
CA THR A 803 50.19 3.54 -7.36
C THR A 803 51.23 3.11 -6.31
N ALA A 804 52.52 3.14 -6.66
CA ALA A 804 53.57 2.87 -5.69
C ALA A 804 53.48 3.78 -4.42
N ALA A 805 52.87 4.96 -4.55
CA ALA A 805 52.64 5.89 -3.44
C ALA A 805 51.44 5.51 -2.57
N THR A 806 50.46 4.73 -3.08
CA THR A 806 49.28 4.24 -2.35
C THR A 806 49.50 2.87 -1.72
N ALA A 807 50.59 2.18 -2.05
CA ALA A 807 50.97 0.94 -1.39
C ALA A 807 51.48 1.26 0.00
N THR A 808 50.61 1.30 0.99
CA THR A 808 51.01 1.40 2.38
C THR A 808 51.83 0.15 2.69
N PRO A 809 53.08 0.33 3.16
CA PRO A 809 53.86 -0.82 3.56
C PRO A 809 53.13 -1.56 4.69
N PRO A 810 53.17 -2.89 4.72
CA PRO A 810 52.59 -3.65 5.83
C PRO A 810 53.20 -3.18 7.13
N PRO A 811 52.46 -3.24 8.26
CA PRO A 811 52.98 -2.87 9.58
C PRO A 811 54.28 -3.63 9.84
N PRO A 812 55.25 -3.02 10.56
CA PRO A 812 56.51 -3.66 10.86
C PRO A 812 56.26 -5.02 11.51
N ALA A 813 56.95 -6.05 11.05
CA ALA A 813 56.86 -7.39 11.63
C ALA A 813 57.20 -7.31 13.14
N PRO A 814 56.51 -8.04 13.99
CA PRO A 814 56.87 -8.14 15.41
C PRO A 814 58.31 -8.69 15.54
N GLU A 815 59.02 -8.27 16.59
CA GLU A 815 60.42 -8.69 16.82
C GLU A 815 60.58 -10.21 16.84
N THR A 816 59.54 -10.95 17.19
CA THR A 816 59.49 -12.42 17.05
C THR A 816 58.13 -12.83 16.50
N LEU A 817 58.10 -13.47 15.34
CA LEU A 817 56.89 -13.97 14.67
C LEU A 817 56.66 -15.44 15.06
N THR A 818 55.62 -15.72 15.77
CA THR A 818 55.17 -17.12 16.02
C THR A 818 54.08 -17.50 15.02
N LEU A 819 54.35 -18.46 14.17
CA LEU A 819 53.43 -18.97 13.18
C LEU A 819 52.96 -20.37 13.53
N THR A 820 51.65 -20.61 13.37
CA THR A 820 51.15 -21.99 13.40
C THR A 820 51.39 -22.69 12.06
N LEU A 821 51.50 -24.02 12.06
CA LEU A 821 51.56 -24.81 10.82
C LEU A 821 50.37 -24.54 9.90
N ALA A 822 49.21 -24.29 10.46
CA ALA A 822 47.98 -23.96 9.72
C ALA A 822 48.11 -22.61 9.01
N GLN A 823 48.64 -21.59 9.69
CA GLN A 823 48.88 -20.25 9.12
C GLN A 823 49.90 -20.30 8.00
N LEU A 824 50.98 -21.06 8.17
CA LEU A 824 52.00 -21.23 7.15
C LEU A 824 51.40 -21.94 5.92
N THR A 825 50.63 -22.97 6.12
CA THR A 825 49.95 -23.70 5.05
C THR A 825 48.95 -22.82 4.29
N ALA A 826 48.14 -22.01 5.03
CA ALA A 826 47.21 -21.07 4.43
C ALA A 826 47.92 -20.01 3.58
N PHE A 827 49.04 -19.46 4.08
CA PHE A 827 49.88 -18.55 3.32
C PHE A 827 50.37 -19.14 1.99
N TRP A 828 50.98 -20.34 2.03
CA TRP A 828 51.43 -20.98 0.81
C TRP A 828 50.34 -21.39 -0.17
N ARG A 829 49.10 -21.61 0.33
CA ARG A 829 47.95 -21.90 -0.50
C ARG A 829 47.47 -20.67 -1.27
N ASP A 830 47.48 -19.51 -0.62
CA ASP A 830 47.04 -18.25 -1.22
C ASP A 830 47.75 -17.04 -0.58
N PRO A 831 48.96 -16.74 -1.08
CA PRO A 831 49.76 -15.61 -0.58
C PRO A 831 49.07 -14.24 -0.80
N ALA A 832 48.27 -14.10 -1.87
CA ALA A 832 47.56 -12.85 -2.17
C ALA A 832 46.49 -12.58 -1.12
N LYS A 833 45.69 -13.58 -0.72
CA LYS A 833 44.70 -13.48 0.35
C LYS A 833 45.34 -13.15 1.70
N ALA A 834 46.44 -13.78 2.01
CA ALA A 834 47.23 -13.49 3.24
C ALA A 834 47.75 -12.05 3.27
N TRP A 835 48.21 -11.53 2.14
CA TRP A 835 48.67 -10.17 2.01
C TRP A 835 47.50 -9.14 2.16
N LEU A 836 46.37 -9.37 1.49
CA LEU A 836 45.17 -8.53 1.63
C LEU A 836 44.67 -8.52 3.07
N LYS A 837 44.67 -9.67 3.74
CA LYS A 837 44.29 -9.76 5.18
C LYS A 837 45.26 -8.97 6.09
N ALA A 838 46.55 -8.99 5.79
CA ALA A 838 47.55 -8.18 6.50
C ALA A 838 47.34 -6.67 6.31
N LEU A 839 46.78 -6.26 5.17
CA LEU A 839 46.38 -4.88 4.89
C LEU A 839 44.99 -4.53 5.47
N GLN A 840 44.37 -5.42 6.21
CA GLN A 840 42.98 -5.30 6.72
C GLN A 840 41.93 -5.11 5.62
N LEU A 841 42.25 -5.57 4.42
CA LEU A 841 41.29 -5.65 3.31
C LEU A 841 40.68 -7.06 3.29
N GLU A 842 39.57 -7.23 3.98
CA GLU A 842 38.79 -8.44 3.83
C GLU A 842 37.99 -8.34 2.53
N VAL A 843 38.33 -9.17 1.55
CA VAL A 843 37.42 -9.51 0.45
C VAL A 843 36.41 -10.45 1.09
N LYS A 844 35.25 -9.92 1.53
CA LYS A 844 34.10 -10.79 1.79
C LYS A 844 33.73 -11.37 0.45
N GLU A 845 33.87 -12.67 0.29
CA GLU A 845 33.10 -13.40 -0.73
C GLU A 845 31.64 -13.06 -0.42
N GLU A 846 30.90 -12.52 -1.40
CA GLU A 846 29.46 -12.36 -1.26
C GLU A 846 28.94 -13.72 -0.83
N GLU A 847 28.49 -13.83 0.43
CA GLU A 847 27.81 -15.02 0.90
C GLU A 847 26.62 -15.16 -0.02
N ASP A 848 26.59 -16.26 -0.76
CA ASP A 848 25.52 -16.62 -1.67
C ASP A 848 24.19 -16.47 -0.95
N ASP A 849 23.37 -15.64 -1.55
CA ASP A 849 21.96 -15.35 -1.40
C ASP A 849 21.22 -16.17 -0.32
N ASP A 850 20.55 -15.48 0.61
CA ASP A 850 19.68 -16.05 1.66
C ASP A 850 18.64 -17.07 1.13
N THR A 851 18.38 -17.09 -0.19
CA THR A 851 17.54 -18.08 -0.86
C THR A 851 18.05 -19.51 -0.73
N ALA A 852 19.35 -19.72 -0.51
CA ALA A 852 19.92 -21.03 -0.25
C ALA A 852 19.51 -21.62 1.11
N LEU A 853 18.97 -20.79 2.03
CA LEU A 853 18.51 -21.26 3.35
C LEU A 853 17.33 -22.24 3.30
N ASP A 854 16.44 -22.04 2.35
CA ASP A 854 15.18 -22.78 2.23
C ASP A 854 15.32 -24.03 1.38
N ASP A 855 16.43 -24.20 0.68
CA ASP A 855 16.66 -25.29 -0.24
C ASP A 855 17.47 -26.43 0.39
N ALA A 856 17.05 -27.66 0.14
CA ALA A 856 17.83 -28.85 0.40
C ALA A 856 18.45 -29.36 -0.92
N PRO A 857 19.70 -29.84 -0.92
CA PRO A 857 20.32 -30.36 -2.13
C PRO A 857 19.53 -31.57 -2.64
N LEU A 858 19.16 -31.61 -3.91
CA LEU A 858 18.56 -32.80 -4.54
C LEU A 858 19.60 -33.79 -4.98
N THR A 859 20.79 -33.30 -5.33
CA THR A 859 21.98 -34.10 -5.68
C THR A 859 23.19 -33.45 -5.03
N LEU A 860 24.14 -34.22 -4.61
CA LEU A 860 25.41 -33.72 -4.08
C LEU A 860 26.33 -33.36 -5.24
N ASP A 861 26.83 -32.13 -5.24
CA ASP A 861 27.95 -31.75 -6.12
C ASP A 861 29.28 -32.34 -5.61
N GLY A 862 30.37 -32.17 -6.38
CA GLY A 862 31.67 -32.73 -6.04
C GLY A 862 32.22 -32.27 -4.68
N LEU A 863 31.99 -31.00 -4.29
CA LEU A 863 32.45 -30.40 -3.03
C LEU A 863 31.57 -30.86 -1.86
N GLN A 864 30.26 -30.85 -2.03
CA GLN A 864 29.31 -31.35 -1.04
C GLN A 864 29.55 -32.82 -0.75
N ALA A 865 29.69 -33.65 -1.78
CA ALA A 865 30.00 -35.06 -1.64
C ALA A 865 31.36 -35.32 -0.94
N TYR A 866 32.37 -34.47 -1.20
CA TYR A 866 33.63 -34.53 -0.47
C TYR A 866 33.46 -34.20 1.02
N THR A 867 32.73 -33.14 1.33
CA THR A 867 32.47 -32.70 2.72
C THR A 867 31.68 -33.76 3.49
N VAL A 868 30.65 -34.32 2.89
CA VAL A 868 29.86 -35.41 3.47
C VAL A 868 30.71 -36.67 3.72
N ARG A 869 31.56 -37.06 2.75
CA ARG A 869 32.51 -38.18 2.91
C ARG A 869 33.49 -37.92 4.07
N ALA A 870 34.08 -36.75 4.13
CA ALA A 870 35.03 -36.37 5.16
C ALA A 870 34.40 -36.42 6.56
N THR A 871 33.17 -35.86 6.70
CA THR A 871 32.39 -35.89 7.97
C THR A 871 31.99 -37.30 8.36
N ALA A 872 31.51 -38.12 7.40
CA ALA A 872 31.15 -39.50 7.64
C ALA A 872 32.35 -40.37 8.07
N LEU A 873 33.50 -40.19 7.40
CA LEU A 873 34.76 -40.87 7.75
C LEU A 873 35.25 -40.45 9.15
N SER A 874 35.24 -39.14 9.47
CA SER A 874 35.66 -38.69 10.81
C SER A 874 34.76 -39.22 11.91
N THR A 875 33.45 -39.33 11.64
CA THR A 875 32.48 -39.90 12.61
C THR A 875 32.72 -41.42 12.85
N GLN A 876 33.03 -42.18 11.77
CA GLN A 876 33.32 -43.63 11.90
C GLN A 876 34.67 -43.91 12.58
N LEU A 877 35.62 -43.01 12.47
CA LEU A 877 36.93 -43.11 13.13
C LEU A 877 37.00 -42.57 14.55
N ALA A 878 35.91 -41.93 15.02
CA ALA A 878 35.83 -41.43 16.39
C ALA A 878 35.85 -42.59 17.45
N PRO A 879 36.49 -42.43 18.63
CA PRO A 879 36.67 -43.52 19.64
C PRO A 879 35.38 -44.07 20.22
N ALA A 880 34.30 -43.28 20.17
CA ALA A 880 32.94 -43.73 20.53
C ALA A 880 32.14 -43.87 19.22
N ALA A 881 32.42 -44.94 18.46
CA ALA A 881 31.77 -45.16 17.16
C ALA A 881 30.25 -45.15 17.29
N SER A 882 29.64 -44.02 16.94
CA SER A 882 28.20 -43.93 16.71
C SER A 882 27.86 -44.88 15.55
N PRO A 883 26.78 -45.66 15.61
CA PRO A 883 26.34 -46.52 14.51
C PRO A 883 26.25 -45.71 13.20
N ALA A 884 26.50 -46.32 12.05
CA ALA A 884 26.40 -45.68 10.72
C ALA A 884 25.05 -45.00 10.52
N ALA A 885 23.97 -45.53 11.10
CA ALA A 885 22.65 -44.91 11.11
C ALA A 885 22.61 -43.54 11.82
N THR A 886 23.43 -43.32 12.82
CA THR A 886 23.54 -42.01 13.52
C THR A 886 24.29 -40.97 12.70
N ALA A 887 25.27 -41.39 11.90
CA ALA A 887 26.00 -40.49 11.00
C ALA A 887 25.11 -40.02 9.87
N SER A 888 24.32 -40.93 9.26
CA SER A 888 23.39 -40.53 8.18
C SER A 888 22.30 -39.60 8.66
N SER A 889 21.71 -39.89 9.84
CA SER A 889 20.66 -39.05 10.42
C SER A 889 21.18 -37.69 10.84
N ARG A 890 22.43 -37.56 11.33
CA ARG A 890 23.07 -36.28 11.61
C ARG A 890 23.29 -35.47 10.36
N LEU A 891 23.87 -36.05 9.32
CA LEU A 891 24.12 -35.36 8.03
C LEU A 891 22.81 -34.92 7.35
N ALA A 892 21.74 -35.71 7.49
CA ALA A 892 20.41 -35.32 7.05
C ALA A 892 19.87 -34.14 7.87
N ALA A 893 19.99 -34.18 9.19
CA ALA A 893 19.58 -33.13 10.08
C ALA A 893 20.35 -31.80 9.86
N ASP A 894 21.61 -31.89 9.46
CA ASP A 894 22.47 -30.74 9.11
C ASP A 894 22.31 -30.30 7.64
N ARG A 895 21.33 -30.83 6.90
CA ARG A 895 21.05 -30.55 5.48
C ARG A 895 22.19 -30.90 4.51
N ALA A 896 23.13 -31.70 4.97
CA ALA A 896 24.26 -32.11 4.14
C ALA A 896 23.90 -33.24 3.18
N LEU A 897 22.78 -33.94 3.40
CA LEU A 897 22.23 -34.96 2.50
C LEU A 897 20.93 -34.49 1.84
N PRO A 898 20.63 -34.97 0.62
CA PRO A 898 19.30 -34.80 0.03
C PRO A 898 18.17 -35.29 0.94
N PRO A 899 16.96 -34.75 0.88
CA PRO A 899 15.86 -35.15 1.72
C PRO A 899 15.30 -36.54 1.34
N GLY A 900 14.82 -37.29 2.33
CA GLY A 900 14.07 -38.52 2.16
C GLY A 900 14.83 -39.65 1.44
N ALA A 901 14.16 -40.31 0.50
CA ALA A 901 14.74 -41.46 -0.25
C ALA A 901 15.98 -41.12 -1.04
N LEU A 902 16.11 -39.90 -1.54
CA LEU A 902 17.29 -39.46 -2.28
C LEU A 902 18.52 -39.42 -1.37
N GLY A 903 18.36 -38.92 -0.13
CA GLY A 903 19.44 -38.92 0.86
C GLY A 903 19.84 -40.34 1.29
N ALA A 904 18.86 -41.22 1.47
CA ALA A 904 19.15 -42.65 1.79
C ALA A 904 19.97 -43.32 0.65
N LEU A 905 19.62 -43.09 -0.62
CA LEU A 905 20.38 -43.62 -1.77
C LEU A 905 21.77 -42.98 -1.89
N ALA A 906 21.89 -41.67 -1.65
CA ALA A 906 23.18 -41.00 -1.64
C ALA A 906 24.06 -41.55 -0.51
N TRP A 907 23.51 -41.75 0.69
CA TRP A 907 24.22 -42.32 1.82
C TRP A 907 24.70 -43.76 1.52
N GLU A 908 23.85 -44.63 1.01
CA GLU A 908 24.19 -46.03 0.69
C GLU A 908 25.39 -46.11 -0.28
N ARG A 909 25.44 -45.22 -1.26
CA ARG A 909 26.58 -45.15 -2.20
C ARG A 909 27.85 -44.70 -1.49
N LEU A 910 27.77 -43.64 -0.67
CA LEU A 910 28.92 -43.07 0.04
C LEU A 910 29.43 -44.07 1.11
N GLU A 911 28.54 -44.77 1.80
CA GLU A 911 28.90 -45.76 2.85
C GLU A 911 29.68 -46.90 2.27
N LYS A 912 29.32 -47.40 1.08
CA LYS A 912 30.09 -48.43 0.34
C LYS A 912 31.53 -48.03 0.03
N GLU A 913 31.75 -46.73 -0.17
CA GLU A 913 33.06 -46.14 -0.39
C GLU A 913 33.83 -45.88 0.91
N ILE A 914 33.19 -45.44 1.95
CA ILE A 914 33.78 -44.98 3.22
C ILE A 914 34.11 -46.17 4.15
N ALA A 915 33.23 -47.15 4.25
CA ALA A 915 33.39 -48.24 5.20
C ALA A 915 34.72 -49.02 5.04
N PRO A 916 35.16 -49.38 3.82
CA PRO A 916 36.48 -50.01 3.62
C PRO A 916 37.63 -49.08 3.99
N LEU A 917 37.52 -47.79 3.71
CA LEU A 917 38.53 -46.80 4.03
C LEU A 917 38.66 -46.62 5.56
N ALA A 918 37.53 -46.52 6.29
CA ALA A 918 37.52 -46.44 7.74
C ALA A 918 38.12 -47.67 8.38
N ALA A 919 37.75 -48.88 7.90
CA ALA A 919 38.31 -50.15 8.38
C ALA A 919 39.82 -50.25 8.19
N GLY A 920 40.35 -49.71 7.06
CA GLY A 920 41.78 -49.66 6.80
C GLY A 920 42.55 -48.64 7.62
N LEU A 921 41.92 -47.46 7.88
CA LEU A 921 42.53 -46.36 8.63
C LEU A 921 42.54 -46.57 10.15
N ALA A 922 41.50 -47.20 10.72
CA ALA A 922 41.35 -47.38 12.17
C ALA A 922 42.58 -48.01 12.85
N PRO A 923 43.15 -49.14 12.34
CA PRO A 923 44.34 -49.74 12.97
C PRO A 923 45.60 -48.87 12.78
N LEU A 924 45.69 -48.06 11.75
CA LEU A 924 46.81 -47.16 11.54
C LEU A 924 46.70 -45.92 12.47
N LEU A 925 45.53 -45.36 12.68
CA LEU A 925 45.30 -44.27 13.62
C LEU A 925 45.55 -44.67 15.07
N ALA A 926 45.33 -45.96 15.43
CA ALA A 926 45.68 -46.46 16.75
C ALA A 926 47.18 -46.48 17.02
N GLN A 927 48.02 -46.44 15.98
CA GLN A 927 49.46 -46.41 16.05
C GLN A 927 50.06 -45.00 15.98
N VAL A 928 49.21 -43.97 15.88
CA VAL A 928 49.62 -42.59 15.69
C VAL A 928 49.30 -41.77 16.96
N ALA A 929 50.32 -41.09 17.50
CA ALA A 929 50.11 -40.11 18.60
C ALA A 929 50.26 -38.68 18.06
N ARG A 930 49.46 -37.77 18.59
CA ARG A 930 49.64 -36.32 18.34
C ARG A 930 50.80 -35.79 19.19
N THR A 931 51.76 -35.23 18.53
CA THR A 931 52.93 -34.65 19.16
C THR A 931 53.01 -33.15 18.80
N SER A 932 53.01 -32.29 19.78
CA SER A 932 53.24 -30.87 19.59
C SER A 932 54.72 -30.60 19.35
N PHE A 933 55.01 -29.67 18.48
CA PHE A 933 56.35 -29.25 18.22
C PHE A 933 56.45 -27.72 18.22
N GLU A 934 57.63 -27.26 18.60
CA GLU A 934 58.12 -25.87 18.48
C GLU A 934 59.42 -25.88 17.76
N LEU A 935 59.47 -25.25 16.58
CA LEU A 935 60.69 -25.18 15.76
C LEU A 935 61.11 -23.70 15.61
N ALA A 936 62.31 -23.37 16.05
CA ALA A 936 62.92 -22.09 15.75
C ALA A 936 63.48 -22.15 14.32
N VAL A 937 62.79 -21.50 13.38
CA VAL A 937 63.18 -21.45 11.95
C VAL A 937 64.30 -20.39 11.77
N SER A 938 64.22 -19.28 12.53
CA SER A 938 65.23 -18.24 12.63
C SER A 938 65.15 -17.59 14.01
N PRO A 939 66.09 -16.72 14.42
CA PRO A 939 65.97 -15.98 15.66
C PRO A 939 64.69 -15.20 15.82
N GLU A 940 64.08 -14.83 14.70
CA GLU A 940 62.87 -13.99 14.63
C GLU A 940 61.62 -14.77 14.34
N VAL A 941 61.68 -16.05 13.90
CA VAL A 941 60.53 -16.82 13.47
C VAL A 941 60.49 -18.18 14.16
N ARG A 942 59.39 -18.42 14.87
CA ARG A 942 59.06 -19.73 15.48
C ARG A 942 57.84 -20.35 14.79
N LEU A 943 57.92 -21.60 14.45
CA LEU A 943 56.84 -22.41 13.91
C LEU A 943 56.35 -23.37 15.01
N ILE A 944 55.10 -23.28 15.35
CA ILE A 944 54.42 -24.14 16.32
C ILE A 944 53.33 -24.97 15.64
N GLY A 945 53.16 -26.20 16.09
CA GLY A 945 52.12 -27.06 15.52
C GLY A 945 52.02 -28.41 16.19
N GLU A 946 51.08 -29.19 15.72
CA GLU A 946 50.90 -30.57 16.10
C GLU A 946 51.06 -31.47 14.84
N LEU A 947 51.77 -32.55 14.99
CA LEU A 947 51.87 -33.57 13.97
C LEU A 947 51.37 -34.95 14.52
N ALA A 948 50.69 -35.67 13.69
CA ALA A 948 50.27 -37.03 14.00
C ALA A 948 51.43 -37.95 13.58
N LEU A 949 52.20 -38.43 14.54
CA LEU A 949 53.38 -39.30 14.30
C LEU A 949 53.16 -40.73 14.78
N SER A 950 53.71 -41.70 14.01
CA SER A 950 53.67 -43.12 14.40
C SER A 950 54.50 -43.43 15.65
N LEU A 951 54.01 -44.33 16.50
CA LEU A 951 54.70 -44.86 17.64
C LEU A 951 54.69 -46.40 17.59
N PRO A 952 55.84 -47.14 17.67
CA PRO A 952 57.18 -46.58 17.86
C PRO A 952 57.81 -46.02 16.56
N ALA A 953 58.81 -45.20 16.72
CA ALA A 953 59.50 -44.47 15.65
C ALA A 953 60.56 -45.32 14.91
N GLU A 954 60.43 -46.62 14.74
CA GLU A 954 61.39 -47.45 14.03
C GLU A 954 60.77 -47.94 12.68
N PRO A 955 61.54 -47.84 11.57
CA PRO A 955 62.89 -47.27 11.42
C PRO A 955 62.99 -45.77 11.38
N ALA A 956 61.87 -45.04 11.18
CA ALA A 956 61.70 -43.61 11.24
C ALA A 956 60.17 -43.24 11.49
N PRO A 957 59.88 -42.18 12.23
CA PRO A 957 58.51 -41.73 12.43
C PRO A 957 57.88 -41.37 11.07
N TRP A 958 56.68 -41.85 10.84
CA TRP A 958 55.87 -41.48 9.68
C TRP A 958 54.64 -40.71 10.11
N THR A 959 54.12 -39.87 9.21
CA THR A 959 52.90 -39.12 9.41
C THR A 959 51.79 -39.68 8.52
N LEU A 960 50.62 -39.84 9.05
CA LEU A 960 49.46 -40.33 8.30
C LEU A 960 48.72 -39.11 7.70
N VAL A 961 48.68 -39.06 6.39
CA VAL A 961 47.84 -38.08 5.66
C VAL A 961 46.86 -38.86 4.78
N TYR A 962 45.59 -38.64 4.95
CA TYR A 962 44.57 -39.31 4.18
C TYR A 962 43.54 -38.28 3.65
N ARG A 963 42.93 -38.59 2.55
CA ARG A 963 41.91 -37.81 1.89
C ARG A 963 40.74 -38.71 1.48
N THR A 964 39.54 -38.11 1.42
CA THR A 964 38.31 -38.79 0.97
C THR A 964 38.03 -38.64 -0.52
N SER A 965 38.95 -38.04 -1.30
CA SER A 965 38.86 -37.91 -2.73
C SER A 965 39.28 -39.20 -3.45
N ASN A 966 38.57 -39.51 -4.53
CA ASN A 966 39.04 -40.60 -5.43
C ASN A 966 40.40 -40.24 -5.99
N PHE A 967 41.36 -41.11 -5.84
CA PHE A 967 42.62 -41.10 -6.62
C PHE A 967 42.40 -41.98 -7.83
N GLU A 968 42.29 -41.39 -9.02
CA GLU A 968 42.51 -42.11 -10.27
C GLU A 968 43.98 -42.31 -10.50
#